data_c9509957c9b0511574db647ba8fe97ea
#
_entry.id   c9509957c9b0511574db647ba8fe97ea
#
_cell.length_a   1.000
_cell.length_b   1.000
_cell.length_c   1.000
_cell.angle_alpha   90.00
_cell.angle_beta   90.00
_cell.angle_gamma   90.00
#
_symmetry.space_group_name_H-M   'P 1'
#
loop_
_entity.id
_entity.type
_entity.pdbx_description
1 polymer ?
#
loop_
_entity_poly.entity_id
_entity_poly.type
_entity_poly.pdbx_seq_one_letter_code
_entity_poly.pdbx_strand_id
1 'polypeptide(L)'
;MNFSHAFVRFSDRHRWAILAACVAAAIAGGFGTVALYSDLRTDISELLPERTRSARDLDAVTARVGGFAGLTVILHGADAVTLQVFADDLAEALEGDGSGLVRWVEYRVDAVADFYRPRLLLFPEKRDLEDLRDALRARIAWERANAAGASRGAPPDVTRVFERLAGERKDLLGRFPSGYTLGEVPGSSPGEKTTILAMIVRMTGLPDDYGRVVRFDRLVREAVDRLEPAGYAPGLRVSYAGAVRSAILEHDALAEDLVWATGLVVLAVALAVAVYNRTWKAIFAVGIPLLCGILVTFGIADLVVGNLNSNTAFLGSIVVGNGINVGLILFARYLEERRRGKDPFPAMVIAVGDTWLATLTAALAAGAAYASLLATDFRGFNQFGLIGGLGMGLSWVFAYVMTPSLVLAWERHWAIPKVGERPARPLFTLAVSQLVEKAPRGTALAAAGLTVLALFFVVRFARDPLEYDFRKLRSEAALAEGGVAWWDGRVDALFGDHLTPTVILGKDEAEARGIARAVEAHRRTHPGGTLGQVLSVATFVPERQEEKLPVIREIRGLATPENLAFLPPDRRMGVERFLPPEELAPFGVKDLPETLRRRLTQLDGRVGTPVLVHQAGSVDVWDGREVVRFAQELRSIPLPEDAPKASMLLLLADVLRSIARDGPRATLLSLAGVTVLVVVAFGLGKRSVRFVGDAAWVLAALGVGVLWFGGLAGALGMKLNMLSFIALPITFGIGVDYATNILQRRRVDDARSIAGVVRTTGGAVALCSLTTIIGYSSLIVARNQALISFGVLAALGEVACLAAALLALPAVLRWRELRRERP
;
A
#
# COMPACT_ATOMS: atom_id res chain seq x y z
N MET A 1 18.27 -46.62 -1.30
CA MET A 1 17.63 -47.44 -0.25
C MET A 1 18.22 -47.30 1.13
N ASN A 2 19.54 -47.21 1.27
CA ASN A 2 20.17 -47.13 2.60
C ASN A 2 19.86 -45.87 3.42
N PHE A 3 19.77 -44.68 2.79
CA PHE A 3 19.50 -43.43 3.50
C PHE A 3 18.08 -43.38 4.05
N SER A 4 17.07 -43.57 3.23
CA SER A 4 15.65 -43.50 3.65
C SER A 4 15.34 -44.56 4.74
N HIS A 5 15.92 -45.74 4.64
CA HIS A 5 15.75 -46.79 5.64
C HIS A 5 16.41 -46.40 6.98
N ALA A 6 17.62 -45.85 6.96
CA ALA A 6 18.32 -45.39 8.18
C ALA A 6 17.56 -44.20 8.82
N PHE A 7 17.09 -43.24 8.00
CA PHE A 7 16.34 -42.08 8.44
C PHE A 7 15.02 -42.47 9.09
N VAL A 8 14.20 -43.30 8.45
CA VAL A 8 12.92 -43.72 9.01
C VAL A 8 13.09 -44.55 10.27
N ARG A 9 14.16 -45.40 10.32
CA ARG A 9 14.52 -46.14 11.55
C ARG A 9 14.89 -45.21 12.69
N PHE A 10 15.66 -44.16 12.41
CA PHE A 10 15.98 -43.14 13.41
C PHE A 10 14.72 -42.44 13.90
N SER A 11 13.84 -42.03 12.98
CA SER A 11 12.57 -41.38 13.29
C SER A 11 11.65 -42.27 14.14
N ASP A 12 11.58 -43.58 13.85
CA ASP A 12 10.77 -44.54 14.62
C ASP A 12 11.34 -44.81 16.01
N ARG A 13 12.66 -44.92 16.12
CA ARG A 13 13.35 -45.17 17.42
C ARG A 13 13.23 -43.98 18.36
N HIS A 14 13.38 -42.74 17.85
CA HIS A 14 13.42 -41.50 18.65
C HIS A 14 12.13 -40.66 18.49
N ARG A 15 11.03 -41.24 18.04
CA ARG A 15 9.80 -40.53 17.68
C ARG A 15 9.29 -39.56 18.74
N TRP A 16 9.26 -39.97 20.02
CA TRP A 16 8.78 -39.12 21.09
C TRP A 16 9.72 -37.94 21.39
N ALA A 17 11.03 -38.14 21.32
CA ALA A 17 12.02 -37.08 21.46
C ALA A 17 11.93 -36.08 20.31
N ILE A 18 11.76 -36.56 19.05
CA ILE A 18 11.56 -35.72 17.87
C ILE A 18 10.27 -34.92 17.99
N LEU A 19 9.15 -35.57 18.34
CA LEU A 19 7.86 -34.90 18.49
C LEU A 19 7.93 -33.85 19.63
N ALA A 20 8.52 -34.19 20.77
CA ALA A 20 8.69 -33.25 21.89
C ALA A 20 9.55 -32.04 21.49
N ALA A 21 10.67 -32.28 20.78
CA ALA A 21 11.53 -31.18 20.31
C ALA A 21 10.83 -30.27 19.29
N CYS A 22 10.07 -30.84 18.35
CA CYS A 22 9.29 -30.07 17.38
C CYS A 22 8.19 -29.25 18.05
N VAL A 23 7.48 -29.83 19.02
CA VAL A 23 6.44 -29.13 19.78
C VAL A 23 7.04 -28.03 20.66
N ALA A 24 8.18 -28.29 21.32
CA ALA A 24 8.87 -27.28 22.11
C ALA A 24 9.32 -26.09 21.23
N ALA A 25 9.88 -26.36 20.05
CA ALA A 25 10.26 -25.34 19.08
C ALA A 25 9.03 -24.55 18.60
N ALA A 26 7.90 -25.23 18.34
CA ALA A 26 6.66 -24.60 17.91
C ALA A 26 6.04 -23.72 19.04
N ILE A 27 6.12 -24.14 20.30
CA ILE A 27 5.68 -23.33 21.43
C ILE A 27 6.54 -22.07 21.55
N ALA A 28 7.86 -22.21 21.49
CA ALA A 28 8.78 -21.07 21.51
C ALA A 28 8.52 -20.11 20.34
N GLY A 29 8.37 -20.66 19.11
CA GLY A 29 8.00 -19.87 17.94
C GLY A 29 6.62 -19.24 18.03
N GLY A 30 5.69 -19.89 18.75
CA GLY A 30 4.35 -19.36 18.99
C GLY A 30 4.33 -18.05 19.79
N PHE A 31 5.19 -17.92 20.79
CA PHE A 31 5.34 -16.67 21.55
C PHE A 31 5.83 -15.54 20.61
N GLY A 32 6.87 -15.78 19.81
CA GLY A 32 7.33 -14.81 18.82
C GLY A 32 6.28 -14.51 17.75
N THR A 33 5.50 -15.52 17.32
CA THR A 33 4.40 -15.30 16.37
C THR A 33 3.37 -14.32 16.93
N VAL A 34 2.96 -14.48 18.19
CA VAL A 34 2.02 -13.58 18.85
C VAL A 34 2.61 -12.18 18.99
N ALA A 35 3.88 -12.07 19.42
CA ALA A 35 4.58 -10.79 19.51
C ALA A 35 4.62 -10.06 18.16
N LEU A 36 5.01 -10.78 17.09
CA LEU A 36 5.14 -10.25 15.74
C LEU A 36 3.78 -9.75 15.17
N TYR A 37 2.70 -10.50 15.37
CA TYR A 37 1.35 -10.11 14.93
C TYR A 37 0.73 -9.01 15.79
N SER A 38 1.22 -8.77 16.99
CA SER A 38 0.79 -7.64 17.82
C SER A 38 1.45 -6.32 17.43
N ASP A 39 2.58 -6.34 16.68
CA ASP A 39 3.23 -5.15 16.11
C ASP A 39 3.01 -5.09 14.59
N LEU A 40 1.73 -4.92 14.22
CA LEU A 40 1.32 -4.74 12.83
C LEU A 40 1.39 -3.26 12.44
N ARG A 41 2.30 -2.93 11.52
CA ARG A 41 2.50 -1.56 11.03
C ARG A 41 1.93 -1.39 9.63
N THR A 42 0.95 -0.52 9.54
CA THR A 42 0.21 -0.29 8.28
C THR A 42 0.69 0.93 7.49
N ASP A 43 1.62 1.71 8.05
CA ASP A 43 2.16 2.90 7.40
C ASP A 43 2.97 2.54 6.15
N ILE A 44 2.72 3.30 5.07
CA ILE A 44 3.44 3.14 3.79
C ILE A 44 4.93 3.47 3.93
N SER A 45 5.32 4.33 4.87
CA SER A 45 6.72 4.66 5.16
C SER A 45 7.53 3.43 5.56
N GLU A 46 6.92 2.47 6.27
CA GLU A 46 7.53 1.20 6.69
C GLU A 46 7.85 0.25 5.50
N LEU A 47 7.29 0.51 4.34
CA LEU A 47 7.54 -0.28 3.14
C LEU A 47 8.83 0.14 2.43
N LEU A 48 9.34 1.35 2.66
CA LEU A 48 10.58 1.85 2.07
C LEU A 48 11.79 1.55 2.95
N PRO A 49 12.97 1.35 2.35
CA PRO A 49 14.20 1.24 3.13
C PRO A 49 14.48 2.55 3.89
N GLU A 50 14.87 2.45 5.15
CA GLU A 50 15.31 3.58 5.99
C GLU A 50 16.45 4.40 5.34
N ARG A 51 17.18 3.78 4.40
CA ARG A 51 18.27 4.40 3.65
C ARG A 51 17.81 5.27 2.48
N THR A 52 16.54 5.21 2.08
CA THR A 52 16.04 6.10 1.02
C THR A 52 16.02 7.53 1.51
N ARG A 53 16.29 8.48 0.60
CA ARG A 53 16.31 9.90 0.95
C ARG A 53 14.96 10.36 1.45
N SER A 54 13.88 9.97 0.79
CA SER A 54 12.51 10.36 1.16
C SER A 54 12.09 9.84 2.54
N ALA A 55 12.49 8.61 2.93
CA ALA A 55 12.24 8.09 4.27
C ALA A 55 13.03 8.90 5.33
N ARG A 56 14.34 9.08 5.14
CA ARG A 56 15.17 9.90 6.04
C ARG A 56 14.71 11.34 6.15
N ASP A 57 14.30 11.93 5.02
CA ASP A 57 13.80 13.30 4.99
C ASP A 57 12.46 13.39 5.74
N LEU A 58 11.58 12.38 5.61
CA LEU A 58 10.33 12.29 6.37
C LEU A 58 10.60 12.22 7.87
N ASP A 59 11.49 11.32 8.30
CA ASP A 59 11.87 11.18 9.70
C ASP A 59 12.46 12.48 10.24
N ALA A 60 13.36 13.13 9.48
CA ALA A 60 13.98 14.38 9.87
C ALA A 60 12.97 15.54 9.98
N VAL A 61 12.00 15.64 9.06
CA VAL A 61 10.95 16.66 9.11
C VAL A 61 10.01 16.36 10.27
N THR A 62 9.57 15.09 10.42
CA THR A 62 8.65 14.69 11.46
C THR A 62 9.23 14.88 12.86
N ALA A 63 10.52 14.58 13.05
CA ALA A 63 11.21 14.81 14.33
C ALA A 63 11.32 16.30 14.69
N ARG A 64 11.37 17.20 13.69
CA ARG A 64 11.54 18.64 13.92
C ARG A 64 10.23 19.42 13.99
N VAL A 65 9.27 19.10 13.14
CA VAL A 65 8.01 19.85 13.04
C VAL A 65 6.87 19.15 13.78
N GLY A 66 7.06 17.88 14.11
CA GLY A 66 6.01 16.99 14.61
C GLY A 66 5.21 16.41 13.44
N GLY A 67 4.45 15.36 13.73
CA GLY A 67 3.57 14.75 12.73
C GLY A 67 2.48 15.75 12.30
N PHE A 68 2.21 15.79 10.99
CA PHE A 68 1.04 16.49 10.46
C PHE A 68 -0.25 15.66 10.60
N ALA A 69 -0.18 14.53 11.31
CA ALA A 69 -1.33 13.69 11.55
C ALA A 69 -2.40 14.46 12.34
N GLY A 70 -3.59 14.46 11.81
CA GLY A 70 -4.76 15.09 12.42
C GLY A 70 -5.99 14.26 12.16
N LEU A 71 -6.96 14.43 13.06
CA LEU A 71 -8.32 13.99 12.87
C LEU A 71 -9.12 15.19 12.38
N THR A 72 -9.75 15.08 11.23
CA THR A 72 -10.68 16.10 10.75
C THR A 72 -12.08 15.76 11.23
N VAL A 73 -12.63 16.61 12.07
CA VAL A 73 -14.03 16.55 12.54
C VAL A 73 -14.86 17.44 11.61
N ILE A 74 -15.89 16.88 10.99
CA ILE A 74 -16.71 17.55 9.98
C ILE A 74 -18.12 17.66 10.53
N LEU A 75 -18.55 18.88 10.77
CA LEU A 75 -19.88 19.22 11.25
C LEU A 75 -20.77 19.56 10.07
N HIS A 76 -21.96 18.96 9.97
CA HIS A 76 -22.90 19.19 8.88
C HIS A 76 -24.35 18.90 9.30
N GLY A 77 -25.32 19.30 8.46
CA GLY A 77 -26.74 18.98 8.68
C GLY A 77 -27.48 19.95 9.61
N ALA A 78 -26.86 21.08 9.96
CA ALA A 78 -27.48 22.17 10.69
C ALA A 78 -27.16 23.53 10.04
N ASP A 79 -27.76 24.60 10.52
CA ASP A 79 -27.46 25.96 10.06
C ASP A 79 -26.06 26.41 10.52
N ALA A 80 -25.52 27.44 9.85
CA ALA A 80 -24.17 27.92 10.07
C ALA A 80 -23.90 28.37 11.52
N VAL A 81 -24.87 28.96 12.19
CA VAL A 81 -24.69 29.44 13.57
C VAL A 81 -24.58 28.26 14.53
N THR A 82 -25.46 27.28 14.38
CA THR A 82 -25.45 26.06 15.19
C THR A 82 -24.11 25.30 15.01
N LEU A 83 -23.60 25.19 13.76
CA LEU A 83 -22.31 24.55 13.49
C LEU A 83 -21.16 25.30 14.18
N GLN A 84 -21.20 26.65 14.22
CA GLN A 84 -20.18 27.47 14.86
C GLN A 84 -20.18 27.30 16.39
N VAL A 85 -21.38 27.36 17.01
CA VAL A 85 -21.52 27.18 18.47
C VAL A 85 -21.01 25.81 18.91
N PHE A 86 -21.43 24.75 18.21
CA PHE A 86 -20.93 23.39 18.51
C PHE A 86 -19.42 23.27 18.33
N ALA A 87 -18.86 23.92 17.29
CA ALA A 87 -17.42 23.92 17.05
C ALA A 87 -16.64 24.63 18.16
N ASP A 88 -17.15 25.75 18.68
CA ASP A 88 -16.54 26.49 19.79
C ASP A 88 -16.55 25.67 21.07
N ASP A 89 -17.67 25.05 21.44
CA ASP A 89 -17.79 24.19 22.61
C ASP A 89 -16.91 22.93 22.51
N LEU A 90 -16.83 22.34 21.30
CA LEU A 90 -15.96 21.17 21.09
C LEU A 90 -14.48 21.55 21.16
N ALA A 91 -14.09 22.70 20.65
CA ALA A 91 -12.72 23.18 20.71
C ALA A 91 -12.32 23.45 22.19
N GLU A 92 -13.18 24.08 22.97
CA GLU A 92 -12.96 24.31 24.40
C GLU A 92 -12.82 23.00 25.18
N ALA A 93 -13.68 22.01 24.90
CA ALA A 93 -13.62 20.69 25.51
C ALA A 93 -12.31 19.93 25.17
N LEU A 94 -11.83 20.07 23.94
CA LEU A 94 -10.61 19.38 23.48
C LEU A 94 -9.33 20.09 23.94
N GLU A 95 -9.30 21.44 23.94
CA GLU A 95 -8.14 22.21 24.43
C GLU A 95 -8.03 22.19 25.95
N GLY A 96 -9.13 22.05 26.65
CA GLY A 96 -9.18 21.84 28.13
C GLY A 96 -8.83 20.44 28.59
N ASP A 97 -8.63 19.47 27.67
CA ASP A 97 -8.30 18.10 28.04
C ASP A 97 -6.86 17.98 28.53
N GLY A 98 -6.70 17.54 29.77
CA GLY A 98 -5.39 17.39 30.43
C GLY A 98 -4.56 16.19 30.00
N SER A 99 -5.00 15.38 29.01
CA SER A 99 -4.28 14.17 28.59
C SER A 99 -2.97 14.43 27.84
N GLY A 100 -2.82 15.64 27.28
CA GLY A 100 -1.69 16.02 26.43
C GLY A 100 -1.68 15.35 25.06
N LEU A 101 -2.76 14.68 24.66
CA LEU A 101 -2.88 14.04 23.34
C LEU A 101 -3.27 15.05 22.25
N VAL A 102 -4.07 16.07 22.57
CA VAL A 102 -4.43 17.15 21.68
C VAL A 102 -3.33 18.22 21.71
N ARG A 103 -2.80 18.56 20.56
CA ARG A 103 -1.79 19.62 20.42
C ARG A 103 -2.44 21.00 20.24
N TRP A 104 -3.42 21.10 19.32
CA TRP A 104 -4.29 22.26 19.09
C TRP A 104 -5.44 21.89 18.15
N VAL A 105 -6.46 22.76 18.11
CA VAL A 105 -7.60 22.64 17.18
C VAL A 105 -7.58 23.79 16.18
N GLU A 106 -7.77 23.49 14.89
CA GLU A 106 -7.81 24.47 13.78
C GLU A 106 -9.21 24.48 13.18
N TYR A 107 -9.97 25.54 13.39
CA TYR A 107 -11.33 25.70 12.86
C TYR A 107 -11.71 27.17 12.67
N ARG A 108 -10.88 28.11 13.14
CA ARG A 108 -11.10 29.57 13.07
C ARG A 108 -9.93 30.27 12.37
N VAL A 109 -10.28 31.30 11.59
CA VAL A 109 -9.34 32.14 10.84
C VAL A 109 -9.54 33.64 11.10
N ASP A 110 -10.48 34.01 11.98
CA ASP A 110 -10.79 35.40 12.36
C ASP A 110 -9.56 36.16 12.89
N ALA A 111 -8.84 35.59 13.85
CA ALA A 111 -7.62 36.19 14.39
C ALA A 111 -6.56 36.46 13.30
N VAL A 112 -6.50 35.62 12.28
CA VAL A 112 -5.61 35.78 11.12
C VAL A 112 -6.10 36.96 10.26
N ALA A 113 -7.39 37.01 9.95
CA ALA A 113 -7.98 38.07 9.14
C ALA A 113 -7.85 39.44 9.82
N ASP A 114 -8.11 39.50 11.13
CA ASP A 114 -8.01 40.74 11.91
C ASP A 114 -6.59 41.25 12.02
N PHE A 115 -5.61 40.35 12.14
CA PHE A 115 -4.19 40.70 12.14
C PHE A 115 -3.73 41.29 10.81
N TYR A 116 -4.12 40.70 9.69
CA TYR A 116 -3.63 41.10 8.36
C TYR A 116 -4.41 42.27 7.76
N ARG A 117 -5.70 42.44 8.06
CA ARG A 117 -6.53 43.51 7.48
C ARG A 117 -5.87 44.89 7.54
N PRO A 118 -5.38 45.38 8.70
CA PRO A 118 -4.72 46.65 8.78
C PRO A 118 -3.28 46.70 8.18
N ARG A 119 -2.72 45.51 7.88
CA ARG A 119 -1.33 45.35 7.41
C ARG A 119 -1.22 44.97 5.92
N LEU A 120 -2.33 44.95 5.21
CA LEU A 120 -2.37 44.51 3.80
C LEU A 120 -1.43 45.29 2.89
N LEU A 121 -1.28 46.60 3.12
CA LEU A 121 -0.43 47.45 2.30
C LEU A 121 1.08 47.23 2.52
N LEU A 122 1.50 46.46 3.53
CA LEU A 122 2.90 46.05 3.69
C LEU A 122 3.35 44.96 2.69
N PHE A 123 2.42 44.31 2.04
CA PHE A 123 2.72 43.16 1.17
C PHE A 123 3.13 43.50 -0.26
N PRO A 124 2.47 44.45 -0.97
CA PRO A 124 2.87 44.81 -2.32
C PRO A 124 4.32 45.28 -2.39
N GLU A 125 4.91 45.22 -3.57
CA GLU A 125 6.22 45.84 -3.82
C GLU A 125 6.11 47.36 -3.66
N LYS A 126 7.21 48.00 -3.27
CA LYS A 126 7.24 49.46 -3.08
C LYS A 126 6.75 50.20 -4.33
N ARG A 127 7.15 49.75 -5.51
CA ARG A 127 6.75 50.32 -6.80
C ARG A 127 5.24 50.25 -7.02
N ASP A 128 4.62 49.17 -6.66
CA ASP A 128 3.16 48.98 -6.81
C ASP A 128 2.39 49.93 -5.85
N LEU A 129 2.97 50.18 -4.66
CA LEU A 129 2.42 51.16 -3.72
C LEU A 129 2.57 52.60 -4.25
N GLU A 130 3.70 52.92 -4.88
CA GLU A 130 3.93 54.21 -5.55
C GLU A 130 2.94 54.39 -6.71
N ASP A 131 2.73 53.39 -7.55
CA ASP A 131 1.72 53.37 -8.61
C ASP A 131 0.29 53.62 -8.04
N LEU A 132 -0.03 52.94 -6.93
CA LEU A 132 -1.32 53.12 -6.25
C LEU A 132 -1.49 54.54 -5.71
N ARG A 133 -0.46 55.10 -5.02
CA ARG A 133 -0.46 56.45 -4.51
C ARG A 133 -0.71 57.44 -5.65
N ASP A 134 0.01 57.33 -6.75
CA ASP A 134 -0.08 58.25 -7.88
C ASP A 134 -1.42 58.14 -8.61
N ALA A 135 -1.96 56.92 -8.76
CA ALA A 135 -3.30 56.71 -9.28
C ALA A 135 -4.39 57.32 -8.37
N LEU A 136 -4.25 57.21 -7.04
CA LEU A 136 -5.16 57.86 -6.06
C LEU A 136 -5.08 59.36 -6.14
N ARG A 137 -3.87 59.95 -6.22
CA ARG A 137 -3.69 61.40 -6.39
C ARG A 137 -4.34 61.88 -7.66
N ALA A 138 -4.11 61.21 -8.77
CA ALA A 138 -4.74 61.54 -10.06
C ALA A 138 -6.26 61.46 -9.99
N ARG A 139 -6.81 60.43 -9.33
CA ARG A 139 -8.26 60.29 -9.16
C ARG A 139 -8.88 61.38 -8.31
N ILE A 140 -8.28 61.70 -7.19
CA ILE A 140 -8.72 62.79 -6.31
C ILE A 140 -8.68 64.14 -7.03
N ALA A 141 -7.59 64.43 -7.76
CA ALA A 141 -7.50 65.64 -8.58
C ALA A 141 -8.61 65.71 -9.66
N TRP A 142 -8.88 64.62 -10.31
CA TRP A 142 -9.99 64.53 -11.31
C TRP A 142 -11.36 64.75 -10.66
N GLU A 143 -11.65 64.12 -9.50
CA GLU A 143 -12.93 64.33 -8.80
C GLU A 143 -13.13 65.74 -8.33
N ARG A 144 -12.07 66.38 -7.83
CA ARG A 144 -12.10 67.81 -7.45
C ARG A 144 -12.39 68.73 -8.67
N ALA A 145 -11.70 68.43 -9.80
CA ALA A 145 -11.94 69.16 -11.04
C ALA A 145 -13.35 68.91 -11.61
N ASN A 146 -13.86 67.70 -11.48
CA ASN A 146 -15.16 67.32 -11.92
C ASN A 146 -16.27 68.02 -11.09
N ALA A 147 -16.10 68.09 -9.77
CA ALA A 147 -16.96 68.80 -8.88
C ALA A 147 -16.98 70.34 -9.18
N ALA A 148 -15.86 70.87 -9.69
CA ALA A 148 -15.76 72.27 -10.13
C ALA A 148 -16.22 72.49 -11.60
N GLY A 149 -16.73 71.48 -12.29
CA GLY A 149 -17.17 71.54 -13.71
C GLY A 149 -16.02 71.66 -14.71
N ALA A 150 -14.76 71.46 -14.29
CA ALA A 150 -13.55 71.63 -15.10
C ALA A 150 -12.89 70.31 -15.57
N SER A 151 -13.47 69.12 -15.27
CA SER A 151 -12.86 67.85 -15.67
C SER A 151 -13.03 67.60 -17.15
N ARG A 152 -11.95 67.07 -17.82
CA ARG A 152 -11.93 66.59 -19.20
C ARG A 152 -11.48 65.14 -19.22
N GLY A 153 -12.20 64.26 -19.90
CA GLY A 153 -11.83 62.86 -20.07
C GLY A 153 -12.42 61.87 -19.02
N ALA A 154 -12.12 60.59 -19.23
CA ALA A 154 -12.57 59.54 -18.31
C ALA A 154 -11.79 59.59 -16.97
N PRO A 155 -12.44 59.20 -15.85
CA PRO A 155 -11.79 59.15 -14.55
C PRO A 155 -10.61 58.15 -14.54
N PRO A 156 -9.50 58.45 -13.89
CA PRO A 156 -8.38 57.52 -13.69
C PRO A 156 -8.86 56.24 -13.00
N ASP A 157 -8.49 55.09 -13.56
CA ASP A 157 -8.94 53.79 -13.08
C ASP A 157 -8.03 53.28 -11.91
N VAL A 158 -8.43 53.63 -10.70
CA VAL A 158 -7.81 53.16 -9.45
C VAL A 158 -8.17 51.71 -9.18
N THR A 159 -9.34 51.24 -9.62
CA THR A 159 -9.86 49.91 -9.35
C THR A 159 -8.96 48.87 -9.97
N ARG A 160 -8.46 49.10 -11.18
CA ARG A 160 -7.53 48.22 -11.88
C ARG A 160 -6.20 48.03 -11.14
N VAL A 161 -5.66 49.11 -10.55
CA VAL A 161 -4.42 49.04 -9.74
C VAL A 161 -4.71 48.25 -8.46
N PHE A 162 -5.84 48.57 -7.80
CA PHE A 162 -6.23 47.88 -6.57
C PHE A 162 -6.50 46.37 -6.78
N GLU A 163 -7.19 46.02 -7.87
CA GLU A 163 -7.43 44.60 -8.21
C GLU A 163 -6.15 43.85 -8.51
N ARG A 164 -5.15 44.48 -9.15
CA ARG A 164 -3.82 43.88 -9.35
C ARG A 164 -3.14 43.60 -8.02
N LEU A 165 -3.18 44.54 -7.09
CA LEU A 165 -2.59 44.41 -5.76
C LEU A 165 -3.30 43.44 -4.83
N ALA A 166 -4.63 43.34 -4.99
CA ALA A 166 -5.48 42.40 -4.22
C ALA A 166 -5.53 41.00 -4.81
N GLY A 167 -5.14 40.82 -6.10
CA GLY A 167 -5.49 39.67 -6.91
C GLY A 167 -5.06 38.30 -6.35
N GLU A 168 -3.85 38.20 -5.80
CA GLU A 168 -3.35 36.91 -5.25
C GLU A 168 -3.75 36.65 -3.78
N ARG A 169 -4.35 37.65 -3.10
CA ARG A 169 -4.61 37.59 -1.64
C ARG A 169 -6.07 37.79 -1.25
N LYS A 170 -6.93 38.05 -2.20
CA LYS A 170 -8.39 37.97 -2.02
C LYS A 170 -8.81 36.62 -1.43
N ASP A 171 -8.13 35.55 -1.81
CA ASP A 171 -8.44 34.20 -1.39
C ASP A 171 -8.11 33.93 0.08
N LEU A 172 -7.00 34.47 0.62
CA LEU A 172 -6.60 34.28 2.02
C LEU A 172 -7.56 34.93 3.04
N LEU A 173 -8.15 36.08 2.69
CA LEU A 173 -9.04 36.84 3.58
C LEU A 173 -10.52 36.71 3.22
N GLY A 174 -10.81 36.30 1.98
CA GLY A 174 -12.19 36.23 1.45
C GLY A 174 -12.81 34.84 1.47
N ARG A 175 -11.98 33.79 1.61
CA ARG A 175 -12.47 32.40 1.54
C ARG A 175 -13.39 32.03 2.70
N PHE A 176 -13.11 32.51 3.90
CA PHE A 176 -13.88 32.23 5.10
C PHE A 176 -14.41 33.54 5.73
N PRO A 177 -15.45 34.14 5.13
CA PRO A 177 -15.95 35.44 5.57
C PRO A 177 -16.56 35.43 6.99
N SER A 178 -17.01 34.26 7.45
CA SER A 178 -17.51 34.06 8.81
C SER A 178 -16.43 34.01 9.89
N GLY A 179 -15.14 33.92 9.50
CA GLY A 179 -14.04 33.66 10.44
C GLY A 179 -13.88 32.20 10.87
N TYR A 180 -14.76 31.32 10.43
CA TYR A 180 -14.71 29.86 10.66
C TYR A 180 -14.38 29.13 9.36
N THR A 181 -13.80 27.93 9.45
CA THR A 181 -13.57 27.03 8.31
C THR A 181 -14.88 26.37 7.87
N LEU A 182 -15.81 27.23 7.47
CA LEU A 182 -17.19 26.90 7.09
C LEU A 182 -17.45 27.32 5.66
N GLY A 183 -18.09 26.46 4.89
CA GLY A 183 -18.48 26.75 3.52
C GLY A 183 -19.33 25.68 2.87
N GLU A 184 -19.74 25.94 1.64
CA GLU A 184 -20.49 25.00 0.81
C GLU A 184 -19.54 24.11 0.02
N VAL A 185 -19.79 22.81 0.04
CA VAL A 185 -19.06 21.79 -0.72
C VAL A 185 -20.04 20.96 -1.56
N PRO A 186 -19.57 20.24 -2.59
CA PRO A 186 -20.44 19.33 -3.35
C PRO A 186 -21.14 18.33 -2.43
N GLY A 187 -22.46 18.19 -2.56
CA GLY A 187 -23.27 17.20 -1.85
C GLY A 187 -23.14 15.80 -2.44
N SER A 188 -24.08 14.91 -2.10
CA SER A 188 -24.12 13.53 -2.57
C SER A 188 -24.63 13.43 -4.01
N SER A 189 -25.54 14.32 -4.42
CA SER A 189 -26.10 14.34 -5.77
C SER A 189 -25.45 15.42 -6.65
N PRO A 190 -25.38 15.23 -7.97
CA PRO A 190 -24.88 16.26 -8.89
C PRO A 190 -25.67 17.57 -8.76
N GLY A 191 -24.96 18.67 -8.46
CA GLY A 191 -25.56 19.99 -8.27
C GLY A 191 -26.06 20.29 -6.85
N GLU A 192 -26.07 19.29 -5.97
CA GLU A 192 -26.36 19.48 -4.55
C GLU A 192 -25.16 20.12 -3.84
N LYS A 193 -25.44 21.01 -2.90
CA LYS A 193 -24.43 21.61 -2.03
C LYS A 193 -24.77 21.33 -0.58
N THR A 194 -23.74 21.05 0.18
CA THR A 194 -23.84 20.80 1.63
C THR A 194 -22.95 21.81 2.35
N THR A 195 -23.51 22.48 3.37
CA THR A 195 -22.72 23.33 4.25
C THR A 195 -22.00 22.47 5.27
N ILE A 196 -20.69 22.61 5.34
CA ILE A 196 -19.85 21.92 6.32
C ILE A 196 -18.98 22.92 7.08
N LEU A 197 -18.66 22.59 8.34
CA LEU A 197 -17.59 23.21 9.12
C LEU A 197 -16.55 22.13 9.41
N ALA A 198 -15.31 22.37 9.01
CA ALA A 198 -14.22 21.41 9.18
C ALA A 198 -13.30 21.85 10.32
N MET A 199 -13.14 21.01 11.33
CA MET A 199 -12.20 21.20 12.45
C MET A 199 -11.03 20.22 12.30
N ILE A 200 -9.80 20.71 12.26
CA ILE A 200 -8.61 19.85 12.22
C ILE A 200 -8.01 19.78 13.61
N VAL A 201 -8.19 18.64 14.27
CA VAL A 201 -7.63 18.36 15.59
C VAL A 201 -6.25 17.72 15.42
N ARG A 202 -5.21 18.42 15.84
CA ARG A 202 -3.81 17.97 15.69
C ARG A 202 -3.39 17.13 16.90
N MET A 203 -2.83 15.96 16.62
CA MET A 203 -2.31 15.05 17.64
C MET A 203 -0.91 15.49 18.11
N THR A 204 -0.60 15.27 19.40
CA THR A 204 0.75 15.41 19.95
C THR A 204 1.57 14.16 19.64
N GLY A 205 2.76 14.33 19.04
CA GLY A 205 3.65 13.23 18.69
C GLY A 205 3.40 12.64 17.30
N LEU A 206 3.98 11.47 17.07
CA LEU A 206 3.91 10.78 15.79
C LEU A 206 2.73 9.80 15.73
N PRO A 207 2.18 9.53 14.55
CA PRO A 207 1.12 8.53 14.36
C PRO A 207 1.68 7.08 14.27
N ASP A 208 2.92 6.85 14.65
CA ASP A 208 3.62 5.56 14.62
C ASP A 208 3.17 4.59 15.74
N ASP A 209 2.66 5.11 16.84
CA ASP A 209 2.05 4.33 17.93
C ASP A 209 0.54 4.20 17.72
N TYR A 210 0.10 3.06 17.15
CA TYR A 210 -1.31 2.77 16.93
C TYR A 210 -2.15 2.90 18.22
N GLY A 211 -1.62 2.47 19.37
CA GLY A 211 -2.32 2.63 20.63
C GLY A 211 -2.57 4.09 21.01
N ARG A 212 -1.63 4.98 20.70
CA ARG A 212 -1.78 6.44 20.89
C ARG A 212 -2.81 7.02 19.92
N VAL A 213 -2.76 6.61 18.66
CA VAL A 213 -3.72 7.03 17.61
C VAL A 213 -5.15 6.66 18.01
N VAL A 214 -5.38 5.43 18.50
CA VAL A 214 -6.69 4.97 18.95
C VAL A 214 -7.15 5.74 20.20
N ARG A 215 -6.25 5.99 21.17
CA ARG A 215 -6.60 6.80 22.36
C ARG A 215 -7.00 8.21 21.98
N PHE A 216 -6.29 8.82 21.02
CA PHE A 216 -6.60 10.16 20.52
C PHE A 216 -7.96 10.21 19.79
N ASP A 217 -8.24 9.27 18.86
CA ASP A 217 -9.55 9.19 18.16
C ASP A 217 -10.69 9.00 19.17
N ARG A 218 -10.50 8.13 20.16
CA ARG A 218 -11.47 7.89 21.23
C ARG A 218 -11.75 9.15 22.03
N LEU A 219 -10.71 9.86 22.45
CA LEU A 219 -10.83 11.11 23.19
C LEU A 219 -11.68 12.14 22.44
N VAL A 220 -11.40 12.33 21.14
CA VAL A 220 -12.16 13.29 20.32
C VAL A 220 -13.62 12.85 20.20
N ARG A 221 -13.90 11.56 19.99
CA ARG A 221 -15.27 11.04 19.90
C ARG A 221 -16.02 11.16 21.23
N GLU A 222 -15.38 10.83 22.34
CA GLU A 222 -15.98 10.99 23.67
C GLU A 222 -16.26 12.46 24.00
N ALA A 223 -15.45 13.40 23.50
CA ALA A 223 -15.75 14.83 23.62
C ALA A 223 -17.00 15.22 22.79
N VAL A 224 -17.11 14.72 21.56
CA VAL A 224 -18.30 14.93 20.71
C VAL A 224 -19.54 14.30 21.35
N ASP A 225 -19.43 13.06 21.85
CA ASP A 225 -20.58 12.35 22.46
C ASP A 225 -21.05 13.03 23.75
N ARG A 226 -20.14 13.59 24.56
CA ARG A 226 -20.47 14.36 25.77
C ARG A 226 -21.24 15.65 25.50
N LEU A 227 -21.00 16.26 24.34
CA LEU A 227 -21.71 17.48 23.92
C LEU A 227 -23.10 17.19 23.35
N GLU A 228 -23.44 15.93 23.09
CA GLU A 228 -24.75 15.52 22.56
C GLU A 228 -25.19 16.34 21.33
N PRO A 229 -24.61 16.13 20.13
CA PRO A 229 -24.87 16.96 18.94
C PRO A 229 -26.37 17.18 18.62
N ALA A 230 -27.21 16.17 18.90
CA ALA A 230 -28.65 16.24 18.70
C ALA A 230 -29.34 17.28 19.62
N GLY A 231 -28.70 17.67 20.72
CA GLY A 231 -29.17 18.73 21.63
C GLY A 231 -29.02 20.13 21.04
N TYR A 232 -28.05 20.35 20.14
CA TYR A 232 -27.88 21.64 19.43
C TYR A 232 -28.83 21.74 18.25
N ALA A 233 -28.95 20.69 17.43
CA ALA A 233 -29.98 20.59 16.40
C ALA A 233 -30.27 19.12 16.06
N PRO A 234 -31.53 18.71 15.81
CA PRO A 234 -31.89 17.33 15.49
C PRO A 234 -31.20 16.77 14.24
N GLY A 235 -30.75 17.66 13.34
CA GLY A 235 -30.08 17.32 12.08
C GLY A 235 -28.57 17.37 12.15
N LEU A 236 -27.97 17.85 13.24
CA LEU A 236 -26.53 17.98 13.37
C LEU A 236 -25.86 16.61 13.38
N ARG A 237 -24.96 16.42 12.45
CA ARG A 237 -24.16 15.19 12.32
C ARG A 237 -22.69 15.50 12.35
N VAL A 238 -21.93 14.59 12.94
CA VAL A 238 -20.48 14.67 13.03
C VAL A 238 -19.87 13.53 12.25
N SER A 239 -19.03 13.86 11.29
CA SER A 239 -18.27 12.89 10.49
C SER A 239 -16.77 13.07 10.74
N TYR A 240 -16.00 12.04 10.44
CA TYR A 240 -14.58 12.02 10.74
C TYR A 240 -13.77 11.64 9.52
N ALA A 241 -12.69 12.37 9.26
CA ALA A 241 -11.76 12.15 8.16
C ALA A 241 -10.30 12.42 8.60
N GLY A 242 -9.39 12.43 7.64
CA GLY A 242 -7.97 12.71 7.88
C GLY A 242 -7.13 11.49 8.20
N ALA A 243 -5.80 11.72 8.36
CA ALA A 243 -4.81 10.67 8.47
C ALA A 243 -5.01 9.71 9.64
N VAL A 244 -5.42 10.24 10.82
CA VAL A 244 -5.70 9.43 12.03
C VAL A 244 -6.83 8.44 11.77
N ARG A 245 -7.92 8.90 11.17
CA ARG A 245 -9.08 8.04 10.90
C ARG A 245 -8.78 7.01 9.83
N SER A 246 -8.05 7.39 8.77
CA SER A 246 -7.58 6.48 7.74
C SER A 246 -6.71 5.37 8.32
N ALA A 247 -5.74 5.70 9.19
CA ALA A 247 -4.85 4.72 9.80
C ALA A 247 -5.61 3.68 10.64
N ILE A 248 -6.59 4.12 11.44
CA ILE A 248 -7.41 3.21 12.25
C ILE A 248 -8.23 2.27 11.35
N LEU A 249 -8.92 2.81 10.35
CA LEU A 249 -9.76 2.01 9.46
C LEU A 249 -8.95 1.01 8.64
N GLU A 250 -7.76 1.40 8.16
CA GLU A 250 -6.87 0.51 7.43
C GLU A 250 -6.32 -0.60 8.33
N HIS A 251 -5.92 -0.28 9.57
CA HIS A 251 -5.45 -1.28 10.53
C HIS A 251 -6.56 -2.26 10.91
N ASP A 252 -7.75 -1.78 11.26
CA ASP A 252 -8.87 -2.63 11.67
C ASP A 252 -9.34 -3.53 10.52
N ALA A 253 -9.42 -2.98 9.30
CA ALA A 253 -9.75 -3.76 8.10
C ALA A 253 -8.73 -4.87 7.85
N LEU A 254 -7.43 -4.57 7.96
CA LEU A 254 -6.36 -5.56 7.78
C LEU A 254 -6.41 -6.64 8.86
N ALA A 255 -6.62 -6.28 10.12
CA ALA A 255 -6.71 -7.23 11.24
C ALA A 255 -7.91 -8.19 11.07
N GLU A 256 -9.07 -7.65 10.68
CA GLU A 256 -10.27 -8.45 10.42
C GLU A 256 -10.09 -9.35 9.20
N ASP A 257 -9.57 -8.81 8.09
CA ASP A 257 -9.30 -9.57 6.87
C ASP A 257 -8.33 -10.73 7.13
N LEU A 258 -7.30 -10.50 7.97
CA LEU A 258 -6.32 -11.51 8.34
C LEU A 258 -6.96 -12.71 9.08
N VAL A 259 -7.83 -12.43 10.04
CA VAL A 259 -8.53 -13.48 10.81
C VAL A 259 -9.44 -14.30 9.89
N TRP A 260 -10.26 -13.64 9.06
CA TRP A 260 -11.18 -14.30 8.16
C TRP A 260 -10.45 -15.09 7.06
N ALA A 261 -9.44 -14.49 6.41
CA ALA A 261 -8.67 -15.15 5.37
C ALA A 261 -7.94 -16.38 5.91
N THR A 262 -7.28 -16.27 7.08
CA THR A 262 -6.57 -17.39 7.70
C THR A 262 -7.53 -18.50 8.13
N GLY A 263 -8.66 -18.17 8.76
CA GLY A 263 -9.67 -19.13 9.15
C GLY A 263 -10.25 -19.89 7.95
N LEU A 264 -10.56 -19.17 6.88
CA LEU A 264 -11.07 -19.76 5.63
C LEU A 264 -10.06 -20.72 4.99
N VAL A 265 -8.78 -20.33 4.92
CA VAL A 265 -7.71 -21.17 4.37
C VAL A 265 -7.58 -22.46 5.17
N VAL A 266 -7.44 -22.35 6.50
CA VAL A 266 -7.26 -23.53 7.36
C VAL A 266 -8.44 -24.49 7.20
N LEU A 267 -9.67 -23.97 7.21
CA LEU A 267 -10.87 -24.81 7.06
C LEU A 267 -10.96 -25.46 5.66
N ALA A 268 -10.78 -24.67 4.60
CA ALA A 268 -10.92 -25.15 3.22
C ALA A 268 -9.80 -26.14 2.85
N VAL A 269 -8.56 -25.88 3.29
CA VAL A 269 -7.43 -26.79 3.09
C VAL A 269 -7.64 -28.08 3.89
N ALA A 270 -8.06 -28.00 5.15
CA ALA A 270 -8.36 -29.19 5.95
C ALA A 270 -9.45 -30.05 5.29
N LEU A 271 -10.50 -29.42 4.79
CA LEU A 271 -11.59 -30.10 4.07
C LEU A 271 -11.06 -30.76 2.77
N ALA A 272 -10.27 -30.03 1.96
CA ALA A 272 -9.68 -30.58 0.73
C ALA A 272 -8.80 -31.81 1.01
N VAL A 273 -7.95 -31.72 2.05
CA VAL A 273 -7.09 -32.82 2.50
C VAL A 273 -7.90 -34.01 2.97
N ALA A 274 -8.94 -33.81 3.77
CA ALA A 274 -9.81 -34.88 4.28
C ALA A 274 -10.58 -35.60 3.14
N VAL A 275 -11.17 -34.81 2.26
CA VAL A 275 -11.98 -35.34 1.11
C VAL A 275 -11.11 -36.13 0.16
N TYR A 276 -9.92 -35.59 -0.21
CA TYR A 276 -9.03 -36.28 -1.14
C TYR A 276 -8.47 -37.60 -0.56
N ASN A 277 -7.99 -37.54 0.68
CA ASN A 277 -7.41 -38.74 1.31
C ASN A 277 -8.47 -39.69 1.86
N ARG A 278 -9.76 -39.28 1.91
CA ARG A 278 -10.89 -40.05 2.50
C ARG A 278 -10.64 -40.47 3.95
N THR A 279 -9.88 -39.67 4.67
CA THR A 279 -9.60 -39.85 6.10
C THR A 279 -9.31 -38.53 6.77
N TRP A 280 -9.98 -38.25 7.88
CA TRP A 280 -9.74 -37.05 8.68
C TRP A 280 -8.38 -37.07 9.37
N LYS A 281 -7.77 -38.25 9.56
CA LYS A 281 -6.42 -38.42 10.11
C LYS A 281 -5.35 -37.72 9.26
N ALA A 282 -5.61 -37.58 7.96
CA ALA A 282 -4.70 -36.84 7.05
C ALA A 282 -4.53 -35.38 7.47
N ILE A 283 -5.59 -34.75 8.00
CA ILE A 283 -5.53 -33.35 8.48
C ILE A 283 -4.42 -33.20 9.53
N PHE A 284 -4.38 -34.12 10.49
CA PHE A 284 -3.38 -34.05 11.57
C PHE A 284 -2.00 -34.52 11.12
N ALA A 285 -1.92 -35.54 10.29
CA ALA A 285 -0.64 -36.06 9.80
C ALA A 285 0.14 -35.02 8.97
N VAL A 286 -0.57 -34.15 8.26
CA VAL A 286 0.02 -33.10 7.41
C VAL A 286 -0.07 -31.73 8.08
N GLY A 287 -1.16 -31.43 8.77
CA GLY A 287 -1.41 -30.13 9.36
C GLY A 287 -0.55 -29.81 10.59
N ILE A 288 -0.32 -30.79 11.48
CA ILE A 288 0.50 -30.55 12.69
C ILE A 288 1.96 -30.20 12.34
N PRO A 289 2.67 -30.96 11.47
CA PRO A 289 4.00 -30.55 11.03
C PRO A 289 4.04 -29.18 10.36
N LEU A 290 3.04 -28.87 9.53
CA LEU A 290 2.92 -27.57 8.89
C LEU A 290 2.76 -26.44 9.92
N LEU A 291 1.82 -26.61 10.87
CA LEU A 291 1.59 -25.62 11.93
C LEU A 291 2.88 -25.36 12.74
N CYS A 292 3.60 -26.43 13.12
CA CYS A 292 4.88 -26.28 13.83
C CYS A 292 5.90 -25.52 12.98
N GLY A 293 6.01 -25.82 11.68
CA GLY A 293 6.88 -25.10 10.75
C GLY A 293 6.54 -23.62 10.63
N ILE A 294 5.25 -23.29 10.55
CA ILE A 294 4.76 -21.90 10.48
C ILE A 294 5.06 -21.14 11.76
N LEU A 295 4.75 -21.70 12.92
CA LEU A 295 5.02 -21.04 14.21
C LEU A 295 6.51 -20.75 14.40
N VAL A 296 7.38 -21.69 14.02
CA VAL A 296 8.84 -21.47 14.07
C VAL A 296 9.27 -20.42 13.04
N THR A 297 8.66 -20.39 11.85
CA THR A 297 8.96 -19.39 10.81
C THR A 297 8.68 -17.98 11.32
N PHE A 298 7.49 -17.76 11.85
CA PHE A 298 7.12 -16.44 12.36
C PHE A 298 7.84 -16.09 13.66
N GLY A 299 8.17 -17.08 14.50
CA GLY A 299 9.04 -16.88 15.66
C GLY A 299 10.46 -16.43 15.30
N ILE A 300 11.03 -16.98 14.22
CA ILE A 300 12.33 -16.51 13.69
C ILE A 300 12.15 -15.12 13.05
N ALA A 301 11.04 -14.88 12.36
CA ALA A 301 10.75 -13.58 11.78
C ALA A 301 10.64 -12.47 12.85
N ASP A 302 10.08 -12.76 14.01
CA ASP A 302 10.06 -11.85 15.16
C ASP A 302 11.48 -11.43 15.58
N LEU A 303 12.40 -12.38 15.67
CA LEU A 303 13.80 -12.12 16.07
C LEU A 303 14.59 -11.35 15.01
N VAL A 304 14.28 -11.51 13.71
CA VAL A 304 15.06 -10.95 12.60
C VAL A 304 14.44 -9.68 12.03
N VAL A 305 13.13 -9.61 11.98
CA VAL A 305 12.35 -8.52 11.36
C VAL A 305 11.73 -7.61 12.40
N GLY A 306 11.17 -8.16 13.49
CA GLY A 306 10.63 -7.47 14.63
C GLY A 306 9.21 -6.91 14.45
N ASN A 307 8.71 -6.72 13.23
CA ASN A 307 7.35 -6.22 12.95
C ASN A 307 6.81 -6.81 11.64
N LEU A 308 5.49 -6.77 11.47
CA LEU A 308 4.83 -7.06 10.20
C LEU A 308 4.30 -5.78 9.57
N ASN A 309 4.51 -5.65 8.26
CA ASN A 309 3.83 -4.64 7.47
C ASN A 309 2.59 -5.21 6.77
N SER A 310 1.78 -4.34 6.16
CA SER A 310 0.56 -4.72 5.44
C SER A 310 0.78 -5.78 4.35
N ASN A 311 1.97 -5.82 3.74
CA ASN A 311 2.30 -6.82 2.71
C ASN A 311 2.64 -8.19 3.32
N THR A 312 3.24 -8.24 4.50
CA THR A 312 3.73 -9.47 5.15
C THR A 312 2.72 -10.13 6.06
N ALA A 313 1.71 -9.39 6.53
CA ALA A 313 0.70 -9.91 7.44
C ALA A 313 -0.02 -11.17 6.91
N PHE A 314 -0.32 -11.21 5.61
CA PHE A 314 -1.02 -12.32 4.97
C PHE A 314 -0.13 -13.52 4.58
N LEU A 315 1.18 -13.43 4.82
CA LEU A 315 2.10 -14.54 4.51
C LEU A 315 1.72 -15.84 5.24
N GLY A 316 1.12 -15.75 6.41
CA GLY A 316 0.63 -16.93 7.13
C GLY A 316 -0.31 -17.77 6.27
N SER A 317 -1.34 -17.17 5.69
CA SER A 317 -2.30 -17.85 4.81
C SER A 317 -1.64 -18.43 3.56
N ILE A 318 -0.71 -17.68 2.97
CA ILE A 318 0.03 -18.10 1.77
C ILE A 318 0.95 -19.28 2.07
N VAL A 319 1.70 -19.22 3.17
CA VAL A 319 2.60 -20.32 3.60
C VAL A 319 1.81 -21.56 4.00
N VAL A 320 0.60 -21.42 4.59
CA VAL A 320 -0.32 -22.56 4.82
C VAL A 320 -0.66 -23.23 3.49
N GLY A 321 -1.12 -22.47 2.50
CA GLY A 321 -1.53 -22.99 1.20
C GLY A 321 -0.41 -23.66 0.42
N ASN A 322 0.81 -23.10 0.46
CA ASN A 322 1.96 -23.61 -0.30
C ASN A 322 2.78 -24.65 0.47
N GLY A 323 3.04 -24.41 1.77
CA GLY A 323 3.91 -25.26 2.60
C GLY A 323 3.30 -26.64 2.87
N ILE A 324 1.98 -26.77 2.80
CA ILE A 324 1.29 -28.06 2.99
C ILE A 324 1.63 -29.08 1.90
N ASN A 325 2.03 -28.62 0.71
CA ASN A 325 2.26 -29.47 -0.47
C ASN A 325 3.30 -30.57 -0.20
N VAL A 326 4.34 -30.24 0.56
CA VAL A 326 5.39 -31.18 0.93
C VAL A 326 4.85 -32.35 1.74
N GLY A 327 4.08 -32.06 2.79
CA GLY A 327 3.45 -33.08 3.63
C GLY A 327 2.39 -33.90 2.87
N LEU A 328 1.64 -33.24 1.98
CA LEU A 328 0.65 -33.89 1.15
C LEU A 328 1.24 -34.94 0.21
N ILE A 329 2.33 -34.63 -0.49
CA ILE A 329 3.00 -35.53 -1.41
C ILE A 329 3.60 -36.74 -0.65
N LEU A 330 4.27 -36.48 0.47
CA LEU A 330 4.83 -37.53 1.34
C LEU A 330 3.71 -38.45 1.87
N PHE A 331 2.66 -37.89 2.42
CA PHE A 331 1.57 -38.66 3.02
C PHE A 331 0.72 -39.39 1.97
N ALA A 332 0.45 -38.77 0.83
CA ALA A 332 -0.25 -39.44 -0.28
C ALA A 332 0.54 -40.65 -0.79
N ARG A 333 1.87 -40.55 -0.90
CA ARG A 333 2.74 -41.68 -1.29
C ARG A 333 2.75 -42.78 -0.23
N TYR A 334 2.78 -42.41 1.05
CA TYR A 334 2.63 -43.35 2.16
C TYR A 334 1.31 -44.13 2.07
N LEU A 335 0.18 -43.44 1.89
CA LEU A 335 -1.13 -44.07 1.75
C LEU A 335 -1.22 -44.98 0.52
N GLU A 336 -0.57 -44.66 -0.60
CA GLU A 336 -0.50 -45.47 -1.79
C GLU A 336 0.16 -46.82 -1.46
N GLU A 337 1.29 -46.84 -0.73
CA GLU A 337 1.95 -48.09 -0.36
C GLU A 337 1.21 -48.87 0.72
N ARG A 338 0.53 -48.18 1.65
CA ARG A 338 -0.40 -48.86 2.61
C ARG A 338 -1.56 -49.53 1.91
N ARG A 339 -2.16 -48.94 0.87
CA ARG A 339 -3.21 -49.54 0.05
C ARG A 339 -2.73 -50.73 -0.77
N ARG A 340 -1.45 -50.83 -1.08
CA ARG A 340 -0.79 -51.98 -1.69
C ARG A 340 -0.51 -53.11 -0.69
N GLY A 341 -0.92 -52.99 0.55
CA GLY A 341 -0.81 -54.00 1.60
C GLY A 341 0.51 -54.00 2.37
N LYS A 342 1.39 -53.01 2.15
CA LYS A 342 2.66 -52.93 2.90
C LYS A 342 2.43 -52.47 4.34
N ASP A 343 3.23 -52.97 5.25
CA ASP A 343 3.26 -52.52 6.64
C ASP A 343 3.71 -51.07 6.78
N PRO A 344 3.34 -50.36 7.89
CA PRO A 344 3.62 -48.94 8.10
C PRO A 344 5.07 -48.56 7.88
N PHE A 345 6.04 -49.33 8.46
CA PHE A 345 7.46 -48.99 8.37
C PHE A 345 7.99 -49.10 6.92
N PRO A 346 7.87 -50.23 6.18
CA PRO A 346 8.27 -50.30 4.78
C PRO A 346 7.57 -49.29 3.87
N ALA A 347 6.27 -49.03 4.11
CA ALA A 347 5.53 -48.00 3.36
C ALA A 347 6.13 -46.61 3.54
N MET A 348 6.50 -46.24 4.77
CA MET A 348 7.15 -44.96 5.06
C MET A 348 8.55 -44.85 4.45
N VAL A 349 9.35 -45.94 4.50
CA VAL A 349 10.69 -45.96 3.86
C VAL A 349 10.60 -45.65 2.37
N ILE A 350 9.62 -46.25 1.68
CA ILE A 350 9.40 -46.02 0.25
C ILE A 350 8.88 -44.62 0.01
N ALA A 351 7.91 -44.14 0.82
CA ALA A 351 7.39 -42.80 0.69
C ALA A 351 8.48 -41.74 0.82
N VAL A 352 9.32 -41.83 1.85
CA VAL A 352 10.47 -40.92 2.03
C VAL A 352 11.44 -41.03 0.87
N GLY A 353 11.80 -42.25 0.47
CA GLY A 353 12.77 -42.50 -0.59
C GLY A 353 12.35 -41.92 -1.95
N ASP A 354 11.07 -42.06 -2.29
CA ASP A 354 10.54 -41.63 -3.58
C ASP A 354 10.22 -40.15 -3.68
N THR A 355 10.00 -39.46 -2.54
CA THR A 355 9.46 -38.08 -2.55
C THR A 355 10.46 -37.01 -2.06
N TRP A 356 11.49 -37.39 -1.27
CA TRP A 356 12.33 -36.38 -0.60
C TRP A 356 13.04 -35.42 -1.58
N LEU A 357 13.58 -35.92 -2.69
CA LEU A 357 14.33 -35.11 -3.64
C LEU A 357 13.41 -34.19 -4.44
N ALA A 358 12.23 -34.72 -4.86
CA ALA A 358 11.24 -33.93 -5.58
C ALA A 358 10.73 -32.74 -4.74
N THR A 359 10.31 -33.05 -3.51
CA THR A 359 9.76 -32.03 -2.60
C THR A 359 10.81 -31.06 -2.09
N LEU A 360 12.07 -31.50 -1.89
CA LEU A 360 13.18 -30.60 -1.57
C LEU A 360 13.45 -29.62 -2.72
N THR A 361 13.45 -30.13 -3.97
CA THR A 361 13.63 -29.28 -5.16
C THR A 361 12.53 -28.24 -5.23
N ALA A 362 11.27 -28.64 -5.00
CA ALA A 362 10.13 -27.74 -4.99
C ALA A 362 10.24 -26.68 -3.86
N ALA A 363 10.56 -27.11 -2.64
CA ALA A 363 10.73 -26.20 -1.50
C ALA A 363 11.87 -25.20 -1.71
N LEU A 364 13.00 -25.66 -2.26
CA LEU A 364 14.15 -24.80 -2.58
C LEU A 364 13.84 -23.86 -3.75
N ALA A 365 13.10 -24.31 -4.78
CA ALA A 365 12.70 -23.47 -5.90
C ALA A 365 11.73 -22.36 -5.45
N ALA A 366 10.75 -22.72 -4.63
CA ALA A 366 9.86 -21.72 -4.02
C ALA A 366 10.65 -20.78 -3.09
N GLY A 367 11.55 -21.32 -2.26
CA GLY A 367 12.43 -20.53 -1.40
C GLY A 367 13.32 -19.56 -2.19
N ALA A 368 13.88 -19.98 -3.32
CA ALA A 368 14.68 -19.12 -4.21
C ALA A 368 13.83 -18.02 -4.87
N ALA A 369 12.59 -18.36 -5.23
CA ALA A 369 11.64 -17.36 -5.76
C ALA A 369 11.31 -16.30 -4.71
N TYR A 370 11.03 -16.67 -3.47
CA TYR A 370 10.88 -15.73 -2.37
C TYR A 370 12.18 -14.96 -2.10
N ALA A 371 13.34 -15.64 -2.06
CA ALA A 371 14.63 -15.01 -1.81
C ALA A 371 15.03 -14.01 -2.92
N SER A 372 14.51 -14.12 -4.14
CA SER A 372 14.74 -13.12 -5.20
C SER A 372 14.23 -11.72 -4.83
N LEU A 373 13.25 -11.64 -3.95
CA LEU A 373 12.71 -10.38 -3.43
C LEU A 373 13.69 -9.69 -2.46
N LEU A 374 14.65 -10.40 -1.88
CA LEU A 374 15.72 -9.83 -1.07
C LEU A 374 16.67 -8.93 -1.88
N ALA A 375 16.67 -9.08 -3.21
CA ALA A 375 17.49 -8.27 -4.11
C ALA A 375 16.80 -6.94 -4.48
N THR A 376 15.61 -6.67 -3.95
CA THR A 376 14.91 -5.40 -4.14
C THR A 376 15.29 -4.41 -3.05
N ASP A 377 15.21 -3.12 -3.35
CA ASP A 377 15.42 -2.06 -2.36
C ASP A 377 14.16 -1.81 -1.50
N PHE A 378 13.02 -2.45 -1.81
CA PHE A 378 11.76 -2.26 -1.13
C PHE A 378 11.64 -3.16 0.11
N ARG A 379 11.58 -2.56 1.31
CA ARG A 379 11.58 -3.28 2.60
C ARG A 379 10.42 -4.26 2.72
N GLY A 380 9.22 -3.87 2.26
CA GLY A 380 8.06 -4.77 2.26
C GLY A 380 8.29 -6.05 1.47
N PHE A 381 8.98 -5.99 0.31
CA PHE A 381 9.32 -7.18 -0.47
C PHE A 381 10.45 -7.98 0.16
N ASN A 382 11.42 -7.30 0.76
CA ASN A 382 12.53 -7.92 1.47
C ASN A 382 12.03 -8.81 2.62
N GLN A 383 11.19 -8.26 3.49
CA GLN A 383 10.56 -8.99 4.58
C GLN A 383 9.69 -10.13 4.06
N PHE A 384 8.89 -9.88 3.02
CA PHE A 384 8.06 -10.89 2.38
C PHE A 384 8.90 -12.05 1.83
N GLY A 385 10.00 -11.73 1.16
CA GLY A 385 10.96 -12.72 0.62
C GLY A 385 11.63 -13.54 1.70
N LEU A 386 12.07 -12.91 2.78
CA LEU A 386 12.72 -13.57 3.92
C LEU A 386 11.76 -14.55 4.62
N ILE A 387 10.59 -14.06 5.04
CA ILE A 387 9.61 -14.86 5.79
C ILE A 387 9.07 -15.99 4.92
N GLY A 388 8.71 -15.70 3.66
CA GLY A 388 8.22 -16.70 2.72
C GLY A 388 9.26 -17.78 2.41
N GLY A 389 10.53 -17.38 2.17
CA GLY A 389 11.61 -18.31 1.90
C GLY A 389 11.94 -19.23 3.09
N LEU A 390 12.01 -18.66 4.31
CA LEU A 390 12.15 -19.43 5.54
C LEU A 390 10.97 -20.39 5.74
N GLY A 391 9.74 -19.89 5.50
CA GLY A 391 8.52 -20.67 5.64
C GLY A 391 8.50 -21.92 4.75
N MET A 392 8.92 -21.79 3.49
CA MET A 392 9.00 -22.94 2.58
C MET A 392 10.06 -23.96 3.02
N GLY A 393 11.26 -23.48 3.44
CA GLY A 393 12.31 -24.34 3.95
C GLY A 393 11.92 -25.08 5.22
N LEU A 394 11.38 -24.37 6.21
CA LEU A 394 10.96 -24.95 7.49
C LEU A 394 9.75 -25.89 7.32
N SER A 395 8.79 -25.57 6.44
CA SER A 395 7.69 -26.48 6.11
C SER A 395 8.22 -27.81 5.59
N TRP A 396 9.25 -27.81 4.75
CA TRP A 396 9.89 -29.03 4.29
C TRP A 396 10.58 -29.80 5.43
N VAL A 397 11.36 -29.12 6.26
CA VAL A 397 12.06 -29.74 7.41
C VAL A 397 11.07 -30.40 8.36
N PHE A 398 10.05 -29.66 8.79
CA PHE A 398 9.04 -30.20 9.72
C PHE A 398 8.23 -31.34 9.10
N ALA A 399 7.89 -31.27 7.81
CA ALA A 399 7.18 -32.33 7.13
C ALA A 399 8.01 -33.62 7.12
N TYR A 400 9.30 -33.59 6.82
CA TYR A 400 10.12 -34.79 6.82
C TYR A 400 10.55 -35.27 8.20
N VAL A 401 10.83 -34.39 9.13
CA VAL A 401 11.27 -34.78 10.50
C VAL A 401 10.07 -35.27 11.32
N MET A 402 8.95 -34.61 11.25
CA MET A 402 7.83 -34.87 12.15
C MET A 402 6.82 -35.89 11.58
N THR A 403 6.48 -35.85 10.29
CA THR A 403 5.44 -36.75 9.72
C THR A 403 5.77 -38.24 9.86
N PRO A 404 6.99 -38.74 9.57
CA PRO A 404 7.30 -40.14 9.80
C PRO A 404 7.15 -40.54 11.27
N SER A 405 7.66 -39.75 12.19
CA SER A 405 7.58 -39.98 13.63
C SER A 405 6.13 -40.02 14.12
N LEU A 406 5.31 -39.05 13.66
CA LEU A 406 3.91 -38.90 14.04
C LEU A 406 3.04 -40.05 13.49
N VAL A 407 3.20 -40.37 12.21
CA VAL A 407 2.40 -41.41 11.54
C VAL A 407 2.74 -42.80 12.10
N LEU A 408 4.03 -43.11 12.29
CA LEU A 408 4.45 -44.42 12.85
C LEU A 408 4.05 -44.57 14.33
N ALA A 409 4.05 -43.48 15.12
CA ALA A 409 3.52 -43.47 16.47
C ALA A 409 2.00 -43.75 16.50
N TRP A 410 1.28 -43.11 15.60
CA TRP A 410 -0.19 -43.21 15.55
C TRP A 410 -0.68 -44.57 15.07
N GLU A 411 -0.06 -45.13 14.04
CA GLU A 411 -0.48 -46.44 13.51
C GLU A 411 -0.34 -47.57 14.51
N ARG A 412 0.47 -47.47 15.53
CA ARG A 412 0.59 -48.48 16.63
C ARG A 412 -0.67 -48.48 17.53
N HIS A 413 -1.33 -47.34 17.68
CA HIS A 413 -2.46 -47.20 18.57
C HIS A 413 -3.77 -47.03 17.83
N TRP A 414 -3.73 -46.55 16.60
CA TRP A 414 -4.91 -46.16 15.84
C TRP A 414 -4.68 -46.41 14.36
N ALA A 415 -4.75 -47.73 13.96
CA ALA A 415 -4.48 -48.13 12.59
C ALA A 415 -5.28 -47.28 11.59
N ILE A 416 -4.61 -46.84 10.54
CA ILE A 416 -5.30 -46.25 9.40
C ILE A 416 -6.05 -47.40 8.73
N PRO A 417 -7.40 -47.36 8.59
CA PRO A 417 -8.17 -48.45 8.00
C PRO A 417 -7.54 -48.86 6.66
N LYS A 418 -7.40 -50.13 6.41
CA LYS A 418 -7.06 -50.64 5.07
C LYS A 418 -8.17 -50.15 4.16
N VAL A 419 -7.97 -49.00 3.55
CA VAL A 419 -8.94 -48.36 2.66
C VAL A 419 -9.01 -49.25 1.45
N GLY A 420 -10.23 -49.79 1.16
CA GLY A 420 -10.45 -50.80 0.16
C GLY A 420 -9.75 -50.56 -1.17
N GLU A 421 -9.54 -51.61 -1.92
CA GLU A 421 -8.66 -51.77 -3.10
C GLU A 421 -8.85 -50.76 -4.25
N ARG A 422 -9.83 -49.87 -4.19
CA ARG A 422 -10.07 -48.85 -5.21
C ARG A 422 -9.34 -47.52 -4.86
N PRO A 423 -8.28 -47.19 -5.61
CA PRO A 423 -7.66 -45.89 -5.44
C PRO A 423 -8.72 -44.77 -5.66
N ALA A 424 -8.72 -43.78 -4.81
CA ALA A 424 -9.47 -42.57 -5.13
C ALA A 424 -8.90 -42.01 -6.45
N ARG A 425 -9.66 -42.20 -7.52
CA ARG A 425 -9.34 -41.63 -8.83
C ARG A 425 -10.16 -40.33 -8.94
N PRO A 426 -9.56 -39.18 -8.73
CA PRO A 426 -10.26 -37.94 -8.97
C PRO A 426 -10.73 -37.93 -10.43
N LEU A 427 -12.02 -37.71 -10.67
CA LEU A 427 -12.61 -37.67 -12.02
C LEU A 427 -11.83 -36.73 -12.94
N PHE A 428 -11.31 -35.64 -12.39
CA PHE A 428 -10.48 -34.68 -13.11
C PHE A 428 -9.23 -35.32 -13.72
N THR A 429 -8.42 -36.08 -12.95
CA THR A 429 -7.17 -36.66 -13.46
C THR A 429 -7.44 -37.82 -14.43
N LEU A 430 -8.60 -38.51 -14.28
CA LEU A 430 -9.04 -39.48 -15.26
C LEU A 430 -9.40 -38.81 -16.59
N ALA A 431 -10.14 -37.71 -16.56
CA ALA A 431 -10.48 -36.94 -17.76
C ALA A 431 -9.23 -36.41 -18.45
N VAL A 432 -8.31 -35.80 -17.67
CA VAL A 432 -7.03 -35.29 -18.20
C VAL A 432 -6.18 -36.39 -18.81
N SER A 433 -6.00 -37.53 -18.11
CA SER A 433 -5.19 -38.63 -18.62
C SER A 433 -5.80 -39.24 -19.88
N GLN A 434 -7.14 -39.37 -19.96
CA GLN A 434 -7.84 -39.85 -21.17
C GLN A 434 -7.66 -38.87 -22.33
N LEU A 435 -7.74 -37.56 -22.10
CA LEU A 435 -7.53 -36.53 -23.12
C LEU A 435 -6.08 -36.58 -23.69
N VAL A 436 -5.09 -36.70 -22.79
CA VAL A 436 -3.69 -36.87 -23.18
C VAL A 436 -3.43 -38.15 -23.92
N GLU A 437 -4.13 -39.24 -23.59
CA GLU A 437 -3.94 -40.57 -24.21
C GLU A 437 -4.65 -40.68 -25.56
N LYS A 438 -5.93 -40.24 -25.64
CA LYS A 438 -6.77 -40.39 -26.84
C LYS A 438 -6.49 -39.36 -27.91
N ALA A 439 -6.18 -38.12 -27.52
CA ALA A 439 -6.01 -36.98 -28.43
C ALA A 439 -4.74 -36.14 -28.18
N PRO A 440 -3.53 -36.77 -28.09
CA PRO A 440 -2.31 -36.07 -27.71
C PRO A 440 -1.93 -34.93 -28.71
N ARG A 441 -2.16 -35.17 -30.01
CA ARG A 441 -1.91 -34.17 -31.08
C ARG A 441 -2.83 -32.96 -30.94
N GLY A 442 -4.13 -33.21 -30.80
CA GLY A 442 -5.15 -32.18 -30.68
C GLY A 442 -4.88 -31.29 -29.44
N THR A 443 -4.59 -31.93 -28.30
CA THR A 443 -4.26 -31.24 -27.05
C THR A 443 -2.98 -30.42 -27.15
N ALA A 444 -1.92 -30.94 -27.77
CA ALA A 444 -0.67 -30.20 -27.98
C ALA A 444 -0.86 -29.01 -28.93
N LEU A 445 -1.62 -29.18 -30.02
CA LEU A 445 -1.93 -28.06 -30.94
C LEU A 445 -2.81 -26.98 -30.29
N ALA A 446 -3.80 -27.38 -29.50
CA ALA A 446 -4.64 -26.48 -28.72
C ALA A 446 -3.79 -25.68 -27.69
N ALA A 447 -2.88 -26.37 -26.98
CA ALA A 447 -1.94 -25.70 -26.08
C ALA A 447 -1.01 -24.71 -26.82
N ALA A 448 -0.51 -25.09 -28.00
CA ALA A 448 0.30 -24.19 -28.82
C ALA A 448 -0.50 -22.98 -29.29
N GLY A 449 -1.75 -23.17 -29.77
CA GLY A 449 -2.65 -22.08 -30.16
C GLY A 449 -2.94 -21.13 -29.00
N LEU A 450 -3.25 -21.69 -27.82
CA LEU A 450 -3.44 -20.89 -26.62
C LEU A 450 -2.18 -20.11 -26.22
N THR A 451 -0.98 -20.71 -26.39
CA THR A 451 0.29 -20.02 -26.12
C THR A 451 0.51 -18.84 -27.08
N VAL A 452 0.19 -19.00 -28.37
CA VAL A 452 0.27 -17.91 -29.34
C VAL A 452 -0.71 -16.78 -28.99
N LEU A 453 -1.94 -17.14 -28.62
CA LEU A 453 -2.96 -16.18 -28.17
C LEU A 453 -2.52 -15.45 -26.89
N ALA A 454 -1.98 -16.20 -25.94
CA ALA A 454 -1.46 -15.65 -24.69
C ALA A 454 -0.31 -14.67 -24.94
N LEU A 455 0.58 -14.98 -25.89
CA LEU A 455 1.69 -14.09 -26.26
C LEU A 455 1.19 -12.73 -26.79
N PHE A 456 0.10 -12.73 -27.55
CA PHE A 456 -0.53 -11.48 -28.01
C PHE A 456 -0.98 -10.61 -26.83
N PHE A 457 -1.65 -11.19 -25.85
CA PHE A 457 -2.10 -10.47 -24.65
C PHE A 457 -0.95 -10.10 -23.71
N VAL A 458 0.11 -10.91 -23.63
CA VAL A 458 1.32 -10.58 -22.85
C VAL A 458 2.01 -9.33 -23.43
N VAL A 459 2.09 -9.21 -24.77
CA VAL A 459 2.66 -8.00 -25.39
C VAL A 459 1.81 -6.77 -25.09
N ARG A 460 0.48 -6.90 -25.07
CA ARG A 460 -0.42 -5.83 -24.66
C ARG A 460 -0.22 -5.45 -23.19
N PHE A 461 -0.16 -6.44 -22.30
CA PHE A 461 0.06 -6.28 -20.86
C PHE A 461 1.40 -5.60 -20.57
N ALA A 462 2.49 -6.00 -21.26
CA ALA A 462 3.83 -5.48 -21.07
C ALA A 462 4.00 -4.00 -21.42
N ARG A 463 3.07 -3.42 -22.22
CA ARG A 463 3.10 -1.98 -22.58
C ARG A 463 2.71 -1.07 -21.42
N ASP A 464 1.79 -1.50 -20.54
CA ASP A 464 1.31 -0.74 -19.40
C ASP A 464 0.93 -1.71 -18.25
N PRO A 465 1.94 -2.34 -17.62
CA PRO A 465 1.70 -3.42 -16.66
C PRO A 465 1.34 -2.91 -15.26
N LEU A 466 1.68 -1.63 -14.93
CA LEU A 466 1.54 -1.12 -13.57
C LEU A 466 0.19 -0.43 -13.37
N GLU A 467 -0.39 -0.62 -12.18
CA GLU A 467 -1.54 0.15 -11.73
C GLU A 467 -1.07 1.46 -11.11
N TYR A 468 -1.53 2.56 -11.66
CA TYR A 468 -1.22 3.90 -11.19
C TYR A 468 -2.36 4.54 -10.40
N ASP A 469 -3.56 3.98 -10.44
CA ASP A 469 -4.71 4.50 -9.68
C ASP A 469 -4.64 4.03 -8.22
N PHE A 470 -4.22 4.91 -7.33
CA PHE A 470 -4.13 4.63 -5.89
C PHE A 470 -5.49 4.40 -5.22
N ARG A 471 -6.61 4.79 -5.83
CA ARG A 471 -7.95 4.46 -5.32
C ARG A 471 -8.15 2.96 -5.26
N LYS A 472 -7.57 2.22 -6.20
CA LYS A 472 -7.59 0.75 -6.26
C LYS A 472 -6.69 0.04 -5.23
N LEU A 473 -6.01 0.78 -4.37
CA LEU A 473 -5.24 0.24 -3.26
C LEU A 473 -5.99 0.32 -1.94
N ARG A 474 -7.11 1.04 -1.89
CA ARG A 474 -7.90 1.26 -0.67
C ARG A 474 -9.11 0.31 -0.59
N SER A 475 -9.72 0.25 0.58
CA SER A 475 -10.99 -0.46 0.77
C SER A 475 -12.14 0.31 0.10
N GLU A 476 -13.13 -0.41 -0.42
CA GLU A 476 -14.34 0.20 -0.98
C GLU A 476 -15.09 1.06 0.04
N ALA A 477 -15.09 0.65 1.30
CA ALA A 477 -15.73 1.40 2.38
C ALA A 477 -15.09 2.79 2.61
N ALA A 478 -13.77 2.91 2.39
CA ALA A 478 -13.09 4.21 2.50
C ALA A 478 -13.47 5.17 1.36
N LEU A 479 -13.79 4.64 0.18
CA LEU A 479 -14.16 5.40 -1.03
C LEU A 479 -15.67 5.65 -1.13
N ALA A 480 -16.49 4.86 -0.44
CA ALA A 480 -17.94 4.98 -0.47
C ALA A 480 -18.42 6.33 0.08
N GLU A 481 -19.63 6.71 -0.24
CA GLU A 481 -20.28 7.90 0.30
C GLU A 481 -20.28 7.88 1.83
N GLY A 482 -19.84 9.00 2.44
CA GLY A 482 -19.64 9.08 3.90
C GLY A 482 -18.36 8.44 4.41
N GLY A 483 -17.59 7.78 3.55
CA GLY A 483 -16.27 7.24 3.89
C GLY A 483 -15.20 8.32 4.04
N VAL A 484 -14.05 7.93 4.59
CA VAL A 484 -12.97 8.89 4.91
C VAL A 484 -12.46 9.61 3.66
N ALA A 485 -12.18 8.91 2.57
CA ALA A 485 -11.71 9.53 1.33
C ALA A 485 -12.77 10.42 0.66
N TRP A 486 -14.06 10.09 0.83
CA TRP A 486 -15.16 10.89 0.36
C TRP A 486 -15.24 12.25 1.10
N TRP A 487 -15.03 12.23 2.41
CA TRP A 487 -14.97 13.44 3.22
C TRP A 487 -13.68 14.24 3.01
N ASP A 488 -12.52 13.57 2.89
CA ASP A 488 -11.24 14.23 2.60
C ASP A 488 -11.34 15.08 1.33
N GLY A 489 -11.94 14.54 0.25
CA GLY A 489 -12.14 15.30 -0.99
C GLY A 489 -13.04 16.53 -0.83
N ARG A 490 -14.01 16.53 0.09
CA ARG A 490 -14.88 17.68 0.38
C ARG A 490 -14.18 18.72 1.23
N VAL A 491 -13.38 18.28 2.17
CA VAL A 491 -12.52 19.16 2.98
C VAL A 491 -11.48 19.83 2.10
N ASP A 492 -10.85 19.09 1.19
CA ASP A 492 -9.93 19.68 0.18
C ASP A 492 -10.66 20.73 -0.68
N ALA A 493 -11.88 20.45 -1.13
CA ALA A 493 -12.69 21.42 -1.88
C ALA A 493 -13.04 22.67 -1.05
N LEU A 494 -13.31 22.53 0.25
CA LEU A 494 -13.55 23.64 1.17
C LEU A 494 -12.32 24.55 1.28
N PHE A 495 -11.12 23.96 1.41
CA PHE A 495 -9.86 24.71 1.51
C PHE A 495 -9.31 25.12 0.13
N GLY A 496 -9.78 24.50 -0.97
CA GLY A 496 -9.34 24.73 -2.35
C GLY A 496 -7.94 24.26 -2.69
N ASP A 497 -7.29 23.59 -1.74
CA ASP A 497 -5.98 22.96 -1.88
C ASP A 497 -5.97 21.65 -1.10
N HIS A 498 -5.13 20.72 -1.52
CA HIS A 498 -4.90 19.50 -0.76
C HIS A 498 -4.24 19.82 0.58
N LEU A 499 -4.81 19.29 1.68
CA LEU A 499 -4.35 19.57 3.04
C LEU A 499 -2.98 18.95 3.40
N THR A 500 -2.37 18.21 2.48
CA THR A 500 -1.10 17.49 2.69
C THR A 500 0.00 18.05 1.78
N PRO A 501 0.58 19.22 2.09
CA PRO A 501 1.68 19.79 1.31
C PRO A 501 2.97 18.99 1.48
N THR A 502 3.89 19.16 0.54
CA THR A 502 5.29 18.78 0.75
C THR A 502 5.97 19.81 1.63
N VAL A 503 6.58 19.35 2.71
CA VAL A 503 7.33 20.19 3.65
C VAL A 503 8.80 20.15 3.31
N ILE A 504 9.41 21.33 3.15
CA ILE A 504 10.85 21.49 2.98
C ILE A 504 11.35 22.31 4.15
N LEU A 505 12.38 21.84 4.86
CA LEU A 505 12.91 22.57 6.02
C LEU A 505 14.21 23.27 5.65
N GLY A 506 14.22 24.61 5.80
CA GLY A 506 15.45 25.37 5.82
C GLY A 506 16.19 25.26 7.16
N LYS A 507 17.47 25.59 7.18
CA LYS A 507 18.27 25.69 8.42
C LYS A 507 17.83 26.86 9.28
N ASP A 508 17.47 27.95 8.60
CA ASP A 508 17.05 29.22 9.18
C ASP A 508 15.99 29.89 8.28
N GLU A 509 15.51 31.05 8.71
CA GLU A 509 14.51 31.83 7.97
C GLU A 509 15.03 32.30 6.60
N ALA A 510 16.32 32.67 6.51
CA ALA A 510 16.91 33.16 5.27
C ALA A 510 16.95 32.05 4.19
N GLU A 511 17.35 30.83 4.57
CA GLU A 511 17.36 29.69 3.67
C GLU A 511 15.93 29.30 3.29
N ALA A 512 14.97 29.31 4.23
CA ALA A 512 13.56 29.03 3.93
C ALA A 512 12.98 30.03 2.89
N ARG A 513 13.31 31.32 3.02
CA ARG A 513 12.96 32.34 2.03
C ARG A 513 13.63 32.09 0.67
N GLY A 514 14.89 31.62 0.68
CA GLY A 514 15.63 31.22 -0.53
C GLY A 514 14.96 30.05 -1.24
N ILE A 515 14.59 29.00 -0.50
CA ILE A 515 13.88 27.84 -0.99
C ILE A 515 12.53 28.24 -1.60
N ALA A 516 11.73 29.03 -0.88
CA ALA A 516 10.44 29.50 -1.34
C ALA A 516 10.54 30.31 -2.64
N ARG A 517 11.53 31.22 -2.74
CA ARG A 517 11.80 31.98 -3.96
C ARG A 517 12.20 31.09 -5.15
N ALA A 518 13.02 30.07 -4.92
CA ALA A 518 13.45 29.15 -5.96
C ALA A 518 12.28 28.34 -6.52
N VAL A 519 11.41 27.81 -5.64
CA VAL A 519 10.22 27.05 -6.04
C VAL A 519 9.23 27.96 -6.76
N GLU A 520 8.99 29.17 -6.26
CA GLU A 520 8.08 30.13 -6.89
C GLU A 520 8.60 30.63 -8.25
N ALA A 521 9.91 30.85 -8.40
CA ALA A 521 10.51 31.18 -9.70
C ALA A 521 10.33 30.06 -10.71
N HIS A 522 10.52 28.79 -10.29
CA HIS A 522 10.28 27.64 -11.13
C HIS A 522 8.81 27.57 -11.58
N ARG A 523 7.88 27.72 -10.64
CA ARG A 523 6.43 27.73 -10.92
C ARG A 523 6.05 28.80 -11.95
N ARG A 524 6.59 30.01 -11.86
CA ARG A 524 6.34 31.10 -12.81
C ARG A 524 6.85 30.82 -14.22
N THR A 525 7.98 30.12 -14.33
CA THR A 525 8.58 29.75 -15.62
C THR A 525 7.97 28.52 -16.26
N HIS A 526 7.18 27.73 -15.48
CA HIS A 526 6.52 26.53 -15.94
C HIS A 526 4.99 26.60 -15.67
N PRO A 527 4.25 27.51 -16.33
CA PRO A 527 2.82 27.59 -16.20
C PRO A 527 2.18 26.32 -16.73
N GLY A 528 1.47 25.57 -15.88
CA GLY A 528 0.93 24.25 -16.19
C GLY A 528 1.80 23.08 -15.67
N GLY A 529 2.83 23.38 -14.88
CA GLY A 529 3.55 22.40 -14.05
C GLY A 529 2.68 21.80 -12.94
N THR A 530 3.28 20.91 -12.16
CA THR A 530 2.56 20.21 -11.09
C THR A 530 2.64 20.93 -9.74
N LEU A 531 3.45 22.00 -9.65
CA LEU A 531 3.62 22.78 -8.43
C LEU A 531 2.52 23.83 -8.27
N GLY A 532 1.87 23.82 -7.14
CA GLY A 532 0.84 24.76 -6.72
C GLY A 532 1.38 25.89 -5.82
N GLN A 533 0.59 26.29 -4.83
CA GLN A 533 0.93 27.36 -3.90
C GLN A 533 2.13 27.01 -3.04
N VAL A 534 2.97 28.01 -2.78
CA VAL A 534 4.12 27.88 -1.87
C VAL A 534 3.86 28.77 -0.64
N LEU A 535 3.75 28.15 0.52
CA LEU A 535 3.59 28.84 1.79
C LEU A 535 4.88 28.78 2.60
N SER A 536 5.35 29.92 3.03
CA SER A 536 6.57 30.04 3.85
C SER A 536 6.49 31.28 4.72
N VAL A 537 7.49 31.52 5.52
CA VAL A 537 7.59 32.78 6.26
C VAL A 537 7.46 34.02 5.36
N ALA A 538 7.95 33.95 4.11
CA ALA A 538 7.82 35.05 3.14
C ALA A 538 6.37 35.33 2.73
N THR A 539 5.49 34.33 2.80
CA THR A 539 4.05 34.48 2.53
C THR A 539 3.36 35.30 3.64
N PHE A 540 3.82 35.13 4.88
CA PHE A 540 3.18 35.67 6.08
C PHE A 540 3.85 36.93 6.62
N VAL A 541 5.15 37.13 6.37
CA VAL A 541 5.93 38.28 6.80
C VAL A 541 6.63 38.90 5.59
N PRO A 542 6.12 40.03 5.07
CA PRO A 542 6.66 40.67 3.88
C PRO A 542 8.05 41.26 4.13
N GLU A 543 8.88 41.29 3.09
CA GLU A 543 10.21 41.87 3.12
C GLU A 543 10.18 43.40 2.97
N ARG A 544 11.24 44.07 3.38
CA ARG A 544 11.47 45.52 3.23
C ARG A 544 10.33 46.39 3.72
N GLN A 545 9.73 46.02 4.85
CA GLN A 545 8.57 46.74 5.39
C GLN A 545 8.88 48.22 5.67
N GLU A 546 10.08 48.51 6.24
CA GLU A 546 10.49 49.89 6.59
C GLU A 546 10.55 50.81 5.36
N GLU A 547 10.99 50.31 4.21
CA GLU A 547 11.03 51.06 2.95
C GLU A 547 9.63 51.43 2.40
N LYS A 548 8.61 50.67 2.76
CA LYS A 548 7.21 50.80 2.29
C LYS A 548 6.42 51.76 3.16
N LEU A 549 6.76 51.87 4.46
CA LEU A 549 6.02 52.70 5.42
C LEU A 549 5.85 54.16 5.02
N PRO A 550 6.85 54.88 4.46
CA PRO A 550 6.69 56.25 4.01
C PRO A 550 5.60 56.39 2.95
N VAL A 551 5.60 55.49 1.94
CA VAL A 551 4.60 55.52 0.85
C VAL A 551 3.21 55.17 1.38
N ILE A 552 3.10 54.22 2.31
CA ILE A 552 1.84 53.84 2.96
C ILE A 552 1.23 55.02 3.74
N ARG A 553 2.12 55.80 4.47
CA ARG A 553 1.68 56.99 5.17
C ARG A 553 1.15 58.09 4.20
N GLU A 554 1.80 58.26 3.03
CA GLU A 554 1.31 59.13 1.99
C GLU A 554 -0.05 58.70 1.46
N ILE A 555 -0.24 57.38 1.16
CA ILE A 555 -1.53 56.81 0.72
C ILE A 555 -2.61 57.09 1.76
N ARG A 556 -2.31 56.85 3.04
CA ARG A 556 -3.23 57.13 4.13
C ARG A 556 -3.60 58.62 4.18
N GLY A 557 -2.60 59.48 4.05
CA GLY A 557 -2.82 60.96 4.04
C GLY A 557 -3.71 61.45 2.90
N LEU A 558 -3.88 60.67 1.83
CA LEU A 558 -4.84 60.96 0.75
C LEU A 558 -6.29 60.64 1.12
N ALA A 559 -6.54 59.73 2.09
CA ALA A 559 -7.84 59.31 2.52
C ALA A 559 -8.47 60.24 3.59
N THR A 560 -8.43 61.58 3.36
CA THR A 560 -9.08 62.51 4.24
C THR A 560 -10.60 62.45 4.13
N PRO A 561 -11.36 62.82 5.16
CA PRO A 561 -12.83 62.87 5.10
C PRO A 561 -13.39 63.62 3.88
N GLU A 562 -12.69 64.70 3.49
CA GLU A 562 -13.02 65.54 2.32
C GLU A 562 -12.87 64.72 1.00
N ASN A 563 -11.78 63.97 0.86
CA ASN A 563 -11.54 63.15 -0.32
C ASN A 563 -12.45 61.93 -0.35
N LEU A 564 -12.77 61.34 0.78
CA LEU A 564 -13.71 60.22 0.90
C LEU A 564 -15.18 60.61 0.66
N ALA A 565 -15.50 61.91 0.84
CA ALA A 565 -16.84 62.42 0.58
C ALA A 565 -17.29 62.29 -0.89
N PHE A 566 -16.32 62.22 -1.83
CA PHE A 566 -16.61 61.94 -3.25
C PHE A 566 -16.96 60.50 -3.57
N LEU A 567 -16.77 59.57 -2.63
CA LEU A 567 -17.11 58.17 -2.82
C LEU A 567 -18.55 57.84 -2.41
N PRO A 568 -19.28 56.95 -3.12
CA PRO A 568 -20.54 56.41 -2.65
C PRO A 568 -20.37 55.76 -1.25
N PRO A 569 -21.43 55.77 -0.41
CA PRO A 569 -21.34 55.30 0.99
C PRO A 569 -20.78 53.86 1.15
N ASP A 570 -21.20 52.95 0.27
CA ASP A 570 -20.77 51.56 0.22
C ASP A 570 -19.25 51.44 -0.06
N ARG A 571 -18.73 52.24 -0.99
CA ARG A 571 -17.29 52.26 -1.32
C ARG A 571 -16.45 52.98 -0.25
N ARG A 572 -17.02 54.01 0.38
CA ARG A 572 -16.37 54.72 1.48
C ARG A 572 -16.09 53.78 2.65
N MET A 573 -17.13 53.05 3.11
CA MET A 573 -16.98 52.02 4.13
C MET A 573 -15.95 50.96 3.75
N GLY A 574 -15.89 50.59 2.49
CA GLY A 574 -14.87 49.66 1.99
C GLY A 574 -13.42 50.19 2.14
N VAL A 575 -13.20 51.45 1.77
CA VAL A 575 -11.88 52.11 1.89
C VAL A 575 -11.49 52.28 3.36
N GLU A 576 -12.42 52.81 4.20
CA GLU A 576 -12.19 53.03 5.63
C GLU A 576 -11.82 51.70 6.35
N ARG A 577 -12.41 50.61 5.96
CA ARG A 577 -12.11 49.26 6.52
C ARG A 577 -10.72 48.77 6.21
N PHE A 578 -10.10 49.20 5.11
CA PHE A 578 -8.74 48.77 4.68
C PHE A 578 -7.68 49.84 4.89
N LEU A 579 -8.00 50.98 5.45
CA LEU A 579 -7.02 51.99 5.79
C LEU A 579 -6.07 51.50 6.90
N PRO A 580 -4.76 51.59 6.68
CA PRO A 580 -3.81 51.20 7.72
C PRO A 580 -3.95 52.10 8.95
N PRO A 581 -3.61 51.66 10.15
CA PRO A 581 -3.55 52.48 11.36
C PRO A 581 -2.55 53.62 11.22
N GLU A 582 -2.67 54.65 12.05
CA GLU A 582 -1.74 55.78 12.03
C GLU A 582 -0.31 55.38 12.31
N GLU A 583 -0.14 54.50 13.28
CA GLU A 583 1.12 53.92 13.67
C GLU A 583 1.24 52.49 13.16
N LEU A 584 1.38 52.35 11.84
CA LEU A 584 1.70 51.04 11.26
C LEU A 584 3.19 50.75 11.47
N ALA A 585 3.52 49.73 12.25
CA ALA A 585 4.88 49.28 12.50
C ALA A 585 5.21 48.00 11.69
N PRO A 586 6.49 47.78 11.38
CA PRO A 586 6.97 46.52 10.88
C PRO A 586 6.66 45.39 11.87
N PHE A 587 6.42 44.17 11.36
CA PHE A 587 6.17 43.00 12.19
C PHE A 587 7.00 41.83 11.71
N GLY A 588 7.28 40.90 12.63
CA GLY A 588 8.01 39.68 12.35
C GLY A 588 7.19 38.42 12.65
N VAL A 589 7.83 37.27 12.56
CA VAL A 589 7.19 35.99 12.81
C VAL A 589 6.67 35.86 14.25
N LYS A 590 7.29 36.52 15.20
CA LYS A 590 6.90 36.51 16.62
C LYS A 590 5.57 37.22 16.86
N ASP A 591 5.24 38.16 16.00
CA ASP A 591 4.03 38.99 16.09
C ASP A 591 2.80 38.33 15.43
N LEU A 592 3.02 37.23 14.70
CA LEU A 592 1.93 36.50 14.02
C LEU A 592 0.95 35.90 15.02
N PRO A 593 -0.35 35.81 14.63
CA PRO A 593 -1.33 35.06 15.40
C PRO A 593 -0.85 33.65 15.71
N GLU A 594 -1.19 33.16 16.90
CA GLU A 594 -0.74 31.86 17.42
C GLU A 594 -1.00 30.70 16.42
N THR A 595 -2.14 30.71 15.75
CA THR A 595 -2.55 29.71 14.74
C THR A 595 -1.59 29.62 13.55
N LEU A 596 -1.01 30.73 13.11
CA LEU A 596 -0.01 30.76 12.05
C LEU A 596 1.39 30.49 12.59
N ARG A 597 1.72 31.06 13.74
CA ARG A 597 3.04 30.90 14.37
C ARG A 597 3.33 29.43 14.65
N ARG A 598 2.35 28.67 15.18
CA ARG A 598 2.46 27.22 15.44
C ARG A 598 2.82 26.44 14.19
N ARG A 599 2.26 26.77 13.02
CA ARG A 599 2.56 26.10 11.74
C ARG A 599 3.98 26.39 11.24
N LEU A 600 4.57 27.52 11.62
CA LEU A 600 5.90 27.96 11.21
C LEU A 600 6.98 27.65 12.25
N THR A 601 6.62 27.04 13.39
CA THR A 601 7.54 26.78 14.51
C THR A 601 7.86 25.30 14.60
N GLN A 602 9.16 24.98 14.67
CA GLN A 602 9.62 23.62 14.95
C GLN A 602 9.41 23.25 16.43
N LEU A 603 9.51 21.96 16.77
CA LEU A 603 9.41 21.48 18.15
C LEU A 603 10.51 22.01 19.08
N ASP A 604 11.67 22.34 18.52
CA ASP A 604 12.80 22.94 19.24
C ASP A 604 12.68 24.46 19.43
N GLY A 605 11.57 25.05 18.98
CA GLY A 605 11.29 26.47 19.08
C GLY A 605 11.83 27.34 17.96
N ARG A 606 12.52 26.76 16.96
CA ARG A 606 12.94 27.54 15.76
C ARG A 606 11.73 27.92 14.94
N VAL A 607 11.69 29.18 14.50
CA VAL A 607 10.54 29.74 13.79
C VAL A 607 10.94 30.14 12.37
N GLY A 608 9.99 30.00 11.44
CA GLY A 608 10.14 30.49 10.06
C GLY A 608 10.92 29.59 9.11
N THR A 609 11.26 28.39 9.53
CA THR A 609 12.05 27.44 8.73
C THR A 609 11.25 26.53 7.79
N PRO A 610 9.96 26.19 8.04
CA PRO A 610 9.18 25.35 7.13
C PRO A 610 8.76 26.11 5.87
N VAL A 611 8.88 25.42 4.72
CA VAL A 611 8.31 25.81 3.43
C VAL A 611 7.35 24.72 3.00
N LEU A 612 6.08 25.08 2.82
CA LEU A 612 5.00 24.18 2.42
C LEU A 612 4.76 24.36 0.92
N VAL A 613 4.95 23.31 0.14
CA VAL A 613 4.74 23.31 -1.30
C VAL A 613 3.51 22.45 -1.59
N HIS A 614 2.43 23.08 -2.03
CA HIS A 614 1.22 22.39 -2.45
C HIS A 614 1.34 21.91 -3.91
N GLN A 615 0.53 20.94 -4.28
CA GLN A 615 0.35 20.51 -5.66
C GLN A 615 -0.55 21.50 -6.39
N ALA A 616 -0.39 21.65 -7.70
CA ALA A 616 -1.35 22.39 -8.51
C ALA A 616 -2.74 21.72 -8.44
N GLY A 617 -3.82 22.51 -8.41
CA GLY A 617 -5.18 21.97 -8.33
C GLY A 617 -5.60 21.10 -9.54
N SER A 618 -4.80 21.10 -10.61
CA SER A 618 -4.96 20.22 -11.77
C SER A 618 -4.34 18.83 -11.59
N VAL A 619 -3.53 18.62 -10.54
CA VAL A 619 -2.85 17.35 -10.25
C VAL A 619 -3.79 16.40 -9.52
N ASP A 620 -4.09 15.26 -10.14
CA ASP A 620 -4.79 14.18 -9.42
C ASP A 620 -3.79 13.40 -8.56
N VAL A 621 -3.81 13.65 -7.25
CA VAL A 621 -2.95 12.96 -6.27
C VAL A 621 -3.21 11.46 -6.16
N TRP A 622 -4.32 10.99 -6.75
CA TRP A 622 -4.66 9.57 -6.83
C TRP A 622 -4.08 8.90 -8.08
N ASP A 623 -3.62 9.67 -9.09
CA ASP A 623 -2.89 9.14 -10.25
C ASP A 623 -1.39 9.13 -9.97
N GLY A 624 -0.82 7.94 -9.80
CA GLY A 624 0.61 7.74 -9.56
C GLY A 624 1.52 8.34 -10.65
N ARG A 625 1.04 8.52 -11.89
CA ARG A 625 1.81 9.19 -12.95
C ARG A 625 1.97 10.68 -12.65
N GLU A 626 0.90 11.32 -12.18
CA GLU A 626 0.91 12.71 -11.76
C GLU A 626 1.81 12.89 -10.52
N VAL A 627 1.70 11.97 -9.56
CA VAL A 627 2.54 11.95 -8.34
C VAL A 627 4.02 11.81 -8.70
N VAL A 628 4.36 10.94 -9.65
CA VAL A 628 5.75 10.79 -10.12
C VAL A 628 6.22 12.06 -10.85
N ARG A 629 5.36 12.71 -11.66
CA ARG A 629 5.68 13.99 -12.32
C ARG A 629 5.95 15.09 -11.29
N PHE A 630 5.08 15.23 -10.30
CA PHE A 630 5.27 16.18 -9.19
C PHE A 630 6.61 15.97 -8.48
N ALA A 631 6.91 14.73 -8.10
CA ALA A 631 8.17 14.42 -7.43
C ALA A 631 9.40 14.69 -8.32
N GLN A 632 9.30 14.47 -9.64
CA GLN A 632 10.38 14.78 -10.59
C GLN A 632 10.58 16.29 -10.74
N GLU A 633 9.49 17.04 -10.90
CA GLU A 633 9.53 18.49 -11.03
C GLU A 633 10.13 19.14 -9.79
N LEU A 634 9.66 18.76 -8.59
CA LEU A 634 10.21 19.30 -7.35
C LEU A 634 11.70 18.98 -7.16
N ARG A 635 12.14 17.78 -7.58
CA ARG A 635 13.55 17.38 -7.51
C ARG A 635 14.44 18.04 -8.57
N SER A 636 13.87 18.57 -9.64
CA SER A 636 14.62 19.29 -10.68
C SER A 636 15.03 20.70 -10.25
N ILE A 637 14.39 21.25 -9.21
CA ILE A 637 14.69 22.57 -8.68
C ILE A 637 16.01 22.49 -7.88
N PRO A 638 16.98 23.39 -8.16
CA PRO A 638 18.23 23.46 -7.42
C PRO A 638 18.01 24.00 -6.01
N LEU A 639 17.67 23.13 -5.08
CA LEU A 639 17.49 23.40 -3.67
C LEU A 639 18.69 22.88 -2.87
N PRO A 640 18.96 23.40 -1.67
CA PRO A 640 20.04 22.90 -0.82
C PRO A 640 19.92 21.37 -0.62
N GLU A 641 21.06 20.67 -0.75
CA GLU A 641 21.05 19.20 -0.65
C GLU A 641 20.70 18.70 0.74
N ASP A 642 21.05 19.46 1.76
CA ASP A 642 20.82 19.15 3.17
C ASP A 642 19.43 19.62 3.68
N ALA A 643 18.64 20.32 2.86
CA ALA A 643 17.26 20.64 3.17
C ALA A 643 16.34 19.39 3.03
N PRO A 644 15.83 18.81 4.14
CA PRO A 644 14.97 17.65 4.05
C PRO A 644 13.61 17.99 3.41
N LYS A 645 13.12 17.09 2.56
CA LYS A 645 11.89 17.25 1.76
C LYS A 645 10.96 16.08 2.05
N ALA A 646 9.86 16.33 2.72
CA ALA A 646 8.95 15.29 3.17
C ALA A 646 7.53 15.47 2.67
N SER A 647 6.97 14.44 2.07
CA SER A 647 5.54 14.26 1.84
C SER A 647 5.21 12.82 1.51
N MET A 648 3.96 12.44 1.73
CA MET A 648 3.44 11.14 1.31
C MET A 648 3.58 10.93 -0.21
N LEU A 649 3.43 12.00 -1.01
CA LEU A 649 3.55 11.92 -2.48
C LEU A 649 4.98 11.58 -2.92
N LEU A 650 6.00 12.13 -2.26
CA LEU A 650 7.40 11.78 -2.55
C LEU A 650 7.69 10.32 -2.21
N LEU A 651 7.13 9.81 -1.10
CA LEU A 651 7.22 8.40 -0.73
C LEU A 651 6.55 7.50 -1.77
N LEU A 652 5.31 7.79 -2.15
CA LEU A 652 4.58 7.03 -3.17
C LEU A 652 5.29 7.04 -4.53
N ALA A 653 5.86 8.18 -4.94
CA ALA A 653 6.67 8.25 -6.15
C ALA A 653 7.91 7.35 -6.09
N ASP A 654 8.56 7.26 -4.93
CA ASP A 654 9.73 6.40 -4.75
C ASP A 654 9.34 4.92 -4.69
N VAL A 655 8.21 4.57 -4.08
CA VAL A 655 7.63 3.21 -4.13
C VAL A 655 7.40 2.79 -5.57
N LEU A 656 6.69 3.59 -6.37
CA LEU A 656 6.42 3.27 -7.78
C LEU A 656 7.70 3.11 -8.60
N ARG A 657 8.69 3.97 -8.38
CA ARG A 657 10.00 3.87 -9.05
C ARG A 657 10.76 2.62 -8.64
N SER A 658 10.74 2.27 -7.35
CA SER A 658 11.39 1.05 -6.86
C SER A 658 10.77 -0.18 -7.50
N ILE A 659 9.44 -0.27 -7.54
CA ILE A 659 8.73 -1.38 -8.19
C ILE A 659 9.09 -1.47 -9.68
N ALA A 660 9.06 -0.35 -10.40
CA ALA A 660 9.36 -0.33 -11.84
C ALA A 660 10.82 -0.74 -12.14
N ARG A 661 11.77 -0.40 -11.26
CA ARG A 661 13.19 -0.72 -11.41
C ARG A 661 13.53 -2.13 -10.93
N ASP A 662 13.08 -2.49 -9.74
CA ASP A 662 13.51 -3.69 -9.04
C ASP A 662 12.64 -4.90 -9.42
N GLY A 663 11.44 -4.64 -9.90
CA GLY A 663 10.52 -5.65 -10.34
C GLY A 663 11.06 -6.61 -11.39
N PRO A 664 11.52 -6.13 -12.53
CA PRO A 664 12.13 -6.97 -13.55
C PRO A 664 13.37 -7.72 -13.04
N ARG A 665 14.17 -7.09 -12.14
CA ARG A 665 15.36 -7.73 -11.56
C ARG A 665 15.00 -8.91 -10.67
N ALA A 666 14.05 -8.73 -9.74
CA ALA A 666 13.58 -9.80 -8.87
C ALA A 666 12.98 -10.96 -9.69
N THR A 667 12.21 -10.66 -10.72
CA THR A 667 11.62 -11.65 -11.63
C THR A 667 12.69 -12.46 -12.37
N LEU A 668 13.72 -11.80 -12.92
CA LEU A 668 14.83 -12.47 -13.60
C LEU A 668 15.67 -13.31 -12.62
N LEU A 669 15.93 -12.81 -11.42
CA LEU A 669 16.66 -13.56 -10.38
C LEU A 669 15.87 -14.79 -9.93
N SER A 670 14.54 -14.68 -9.78
CA SER A 670 13.67 -15.82 -9.48
C SER A 670 13.77 -16.87 -10.58
N LEU A 671 13.60 -16.48 -11.85
CA LEU A 671 13.72 -17.39 -12.99
C LEU A 671 15.11 -18.06 -13.05
N ALA A 672 16.19 -17.29 -12.85
CA ALA A 672 17.54 -17.82 -12.85
C ALA A 672 17.78 -18.80 -11.70
N GLY A 673 17.37 -18.45 -10.48
CA GLY A 673 17.50 -19.32 -9.30
C GLY A 673 16.72 -20.64 -9.47
N VAL A 674 15.48 -20.56 -9.92
CA VAL A 674 14.65 -21.73 -10.20
C VAL A 674 15.28 -22.60 -11.31
N THR A 675 15.80 -21.97 -12.38
CA THR A 675 16.45 -22.69 -13.47
C THR A 675 17.66 -23.45 -12.97
N VAL A 676 18.55 -22.80 -12.19
CA VAL A 676 19.73 -23.46 -11.61
C VAL A 676 19.33 -24.63 -10.72
N LEU A 677 18.35 -24.45 -9.85
CA LEU A 677 17.88 -25.51 -8.94
C LEU A 677 17.28 -26.71 -9.70
N VAL A 678 16.48 -26.46 -10.73
CA VAL A 678 15.93 -27.54 -11.58
C VAL A 678 17.05 -28.30 -12.27
N VAL A 679 18.02 -27.61 -12.89
CA VAL A 679 19.16 -28.25 -13.57
C VAL A 679 19.98 -29.09 -12.58
N VAL A 680 20.29 -28.56 -11.39
CA VAL A 680 21.02 -29.26 -10.35
C VAL A 680 20.24 -30.51 -9.87
N ALA A 681 18.96 -30.35 -9.55
CA ALA A 681 18.14 -31.45 -9.05
C ALA A 681 17.99 -32.61 -10.04
N PHE A 682 17.87 -32.29 -11.32
CA PHE A 682 17.79 -33.30 -12.38
C PHE A 682 19.18 -33.86 -12.74
N GLY A 683 20.26 -33.15 -12.45
CA GLY A 683 21.66 -33.57 -12.65
C GLY A 683 22.25 -34.46 -11.54
N LEU A 684 21.75 -34.35 -10.29
CA LEU A 684 22.25 -35.09 -9.16
C LEU A 684 22.21 -36.61 -9.39
N GLY A 685 23.33 -37.27 -9.22
CA GLY A 685 23.46 -38.72 -9.30
C GLY A 685 23.47 -39.32 -10.72
N LYS A 686 23.60 -38.52 -11.79
CA LYS A 686 23.59 -39.06 -13.17
C LYS A 686 24.80 -38.64 -14.00
N ARG A 687 25.35 -39.65 -14.69
CA ARG A 687 26.49 -39.50 -15.65
C ARG A 687 26.01 -39.24 -17.10
N SER A 688 24.68 -39.24 -17.39
CA SER A 688 24.13 -39.13 -18.74
C SER A 688 23.55 -37.75 -19.00
N VAL A 689 23.81 -37.15 -20.17
CA VAL A 689 23.33 -35.85 -20.64
C VAL A 689 21.78 -35.77 -20.78
N ARG A 690 21.06 -36.88 -20.65
CA ARG A 690 19.59 -36.94 -20.71
C ARG A 690 18.89 -36.10 -19.64
N PHE A 691 19.57 -35.78 -18.52
CA PHE A 691 18.98 -34.92 -17.48
C PHE A 691 18.73 -33.51 -17.98
N VAL A 692 19.54 -32.99 -18.91
CA VAL A 692 19.33 -31.65 -19.50
C VAL A 692 18.01 -31.58 -20.27
N GLY A 693 17.68 -32.67 -20.98
CA GLY A 693 16.39 -32.74 -21.70
C GLY A 693 15.18 -32.70 -20.76
N ASP A 694 15.22 -33.41 -19.62
CA ASP A 694 14.10 -33.39 -18.67
C ASP A 694 13.98 -32.05 -17.94
N ALA A 695 15.13 -31.45 -17.53
CA ALA A 695 15.14 -30.09 -16.98
C ALA A 695 14.56 -29.07 -17.98
N ALA A 696 14.93 -29.19 -19.25
CA ALA A 696 14.40 -28.32 -20.31
C ALA A 696 12.86 -28.47 -20.47
N TRP A 697 12.32 -29.69 -20.33
CA TRP A 697 10.87 -29.92 -20.38
C TRP A 697 10.15 -29.30 -19.16
N VAL A 698 10.73 -29.36 -17.95
CA VAL A 698 10.19 -28.70 -16.78
C VAL A 698 10.13 -27.19 -17.00
N LEU A 699 11.25 -26.61 -17.44
CA LEU A 699 11.34 -25.15 -17.70
C LEU A 699 10.44 -24.70 -18.85
N ALA A 700 10.27 -25.53 -19.89
CA ALA A 700 9.34 -25.25 -20.98
C ALA A 700 7.88 -25.23 -20.48
N ALA A 701 7.48 -26.20 -19.62
CA ALA A 701 6.15 -26.22 -19.02
C ALA A 701 5.92 -24.99 -18.13
N LEU A 702 6.92 -24.62 -17.32
CA LEU A 702 6.88 -23.39 -16.53
C LEU A 702 6.71 -22.16 -17.42
N GLY A 703 7.51 -22.03 -18.48
CA GLY A 703 7.44 -20.92 -19.41
C GLY A 703 6.07 -20.78 -20.09
N VAL A 704 5.48 -21.90 -20.51
CA VAL A 704 4.11 -21.94 -21.05
C VAL A 704 3.08 -21.50 -20.00
N GLY A 705 3.19 -22.00 -18.76
CA GLY A 705 2.31 -21.61 -17.66
C GLY A 705 2.37 -20.11 -17.36
N VAL A 706 3.56 -19.54 -17.30
CA VAL A 706 3.77 -18.09 -17.06
C VAL A 706 3.26 -17.25 -18.25
N LEU A 707 3.45 -17.70 -19.49
CA LEU A 707 2.87 -17.02 -20.66
C LEU A 707 1.34 -17.05 -20.61
N TRP A 708 0.72 -18.16 -20.23
CA TRP A 708 -0.72 -18.24 -20.07
C TRP A 708 -1.23 -17.35 -18.93
N PHE A 709 -0.50 -17.31 -17.81
CA PHE A 709 -0.80 -16.39 -16.71
C PHE A 709 -0.78 -14.92 -17.16
N GLY A 710 0.33 -14.48 -17.78
CA GLY A 710 0.45 -13.11 -18.29
C GLY A 710 -0.58 -12.80 -19.38
N GLY A 711 -0.89 -13.79 -20.23
CA GLY A 711 -1.92 -13.67 -21.26
C GLY A 711 -3.33 -13.51 -20.67
N LEU A 712 -3.68 -14.28 -19.64
CA LEU A 712 -4.95 -14.13 -18.91
C LEU A 712 -5.04 -12.79 -18.19
N ALA A 713 -3.98 -12.37 -17.49
CA ALA A 713 -3.92 -11.06 -16.84
C ALA A 713 -4.14 -9.93 -17.85
N GLY A 714 -3.45 -9.99 -19.02
CA GLY A 714 -3.62 -9.01 -20.08
C GLY A 714 -4.99 -9.02 -20.76
N ALA A 715 -5.60 -10.20 -20.92
CA ALA A 715 -6.95 -10.37 -21.50
C ALA A 715 -8.03 -9.80 -20.56
N LEU A 716 -7.86 -9.99 -19.24
CA LEU A 716 -8.76 -9.47 -18.21
C LEU A 716 -8.50 -7.98 -17.89
N GLY A 717 -7.49 -7.35 -18.51
CA GLY A 717 -7.13 -5.95 -18.24
C GLY A 717 -6.61 -5.70 -16.83
N MET A 718 -6.12 -6.74 -16.16
CA MET A 718 -5.55 -6.62 -14.82
C MET A 718 -4.19 -5.93 -14.88
N LYS A 719 -3.89 -5.11 -13.87
CA LYS A 719 -2.60 -4.41 -13.74
C LYS A 719 -1.93 -4.81 -12.42
N LEU A 720 -0.61 -4.68 -12.40
CA LEU A 720 0.20 -4.96 -11.21
C LEU A 720 0.22 -3.73 -10.30
N ASN A 721 -0.30 -3.87 -9.12
CA ASN A 721 -0.11 -2.91 -8.04
C ASN A 721 1.12 -3.26 -7.19
N MET A 722 1.41 -2.43 -6.18
CA MET A 722 2.58 -2.59 -5.31
C MET A 722 2.60 -3.92 -4.53
N LEU A 723 1.47 -4.61 -4.37
CA LEU A 723 1.40 -5.92 -3.72
C LEU A 723 1.36 -7.04 -4.76
N SER A 724 0.51 -6.92 -5.78
CA SER A 724 0.28 -7.99 -6.76
C SER A 724 1.48 -8.26 -7.67
N PHE A 725 2.42 -7.32 -7.76
CA PHE A 725 3.70 -7.50 -8.45
C PHE A 725 4.46 -8.76 -7.95
N ILE A 726 4.41 -9.07 -6.66
CA ILE A 726 5.08 -10.21 -6.02
C ILE A 726 4.59 -11.54 -6.63
N ALA A 727 3.37 -11.60 -7.16
CA ALA A 727 2.80 -12.82 -7.72
C ALA A 727 3.65 -13.40 -8.85
N LEU A 728 4.27 -12.55 -9.68
CA LEU A 728 5.05 -13.03 -10.83
C LEU A 728 6.34 -13.79 -10.44
N PRO A 729 7.26 -13.24 -9.60
CA PRO A 729 8.42 -14.00 -9.12
C PRO A 729 8.04 -15.30 -8.41
N ILE A 730 6.99 -15.27 -7.60
CA ILE A 730 6.55 -16.45 -6.82
C ILE A 730 6.00 -17.54 -7.74
N THR A 731 5.27 -17.19 -8.79
CA THR A 731 4.74 -18.16 -9.76
C THR A 731 5.84 -18.99 -10.41
N PHE A 732 7.06 -18.45 -10.61
CA PHE A 732 8.18 -19.27 -11.10
C PHE A 732 8.59 -20.37 -10.10
N GLY A 733 8.61 -20.06 -8.81
CA GLY A 733 9.02 -21.01 -7.78
C GLY A 733 8.01 -22.12 -7.53
N ILE A 734 6.72 -21.76 -7.51
CA ILE A 734 5.64 -22.71 -7.20
C ILE A 734 5.22 -23.47 -8.46
N GLY A 735 5.11 -22.80 -9.60
CA GLY A 735 4.68 -23.41 -10.86
C GLY A 735 5.62 -24.51 -11.37
N VAL A 736 6.91 -24.45 -10.98
CA VAL A 736 7.89 -25.50 -11.37
C VAL A 736 7.65 -26.83 -10.67
N ASP A 737 7.04 -26.82 -9.48
CA ASP A 737 6.80 -28.02 -8.68
C ASP A 737 5.96 -29.05 -9.42
N TYR A 738 4.93 -28.64 -10.10
CA TYR A 738 3.98 -29.53 -10.80
C TYR A 738 4.64 -30.36 -11.89
N ALA A 739 5.40 -29.71 -12.77
CA ALA A 739 6.12 -30.38 -13.84
C ALA A 739 7.27 -31.25 -13.30
N THR A 740 7.95 -30.81 -12.24
CA THR A 740 9.01 -31.54 -11.57
C THR A 740 8.49 -32.87 -11.00
N ASN A 741 7.39 -32.84 -10.26
CA ASN A 741 6.78 -34.05 -9.69
C ASN A 741 6.35 -35.04 -10.78
N ILE A 742 5.76 -34.60 -11.87
CA ILE A 742 5.36 -35.45 -12.99
C ILE A 742 6.56 -36.11 -13.65
N LEU A 743 7.61 -35.34 -13.98
CA LEU A 743 8.79 -35.87 -14.68
C LEU A 743 9.69 -36.72 -13.79
N GLN A 744 9.83 -36.40 -12.53
CA GLN A 744 10.59 -37.24 -11.58
C GLN A 744 9.87 -38.57 -11.35
N ARG A 745 8.52 -38.59 -11.25
CA ARG A 745 7.76 -39.80 -11.13
C ARG A 745 7.89 -40.69 -12.38
N ARG A 746 7.88 -40.08 -13.56
CA ARG A 746 8.12 -40.82 -14.83
C ARG A 746 9.46 -41.56 -14.82
N ARG A 747 10.49 -40.97 -14.20
CA ARG A 747 11.82 -41.55 -14.10
C ARG A 747 11.88 -42.79 -13.16
N VAL A 748 11.05 -42.76 -12.09
CA VAL A 748 10.97 -43.86 -11.13
C VAL A 748 10.16 -45.00 -11.71
N ASP A 749 9.10 -44.71 -12.47
CA ASP A 749 8.18 -45.71 -13.10
C ASP A 749 8.48 -45.83 -14.61
N ASP A 750 9.70 -46.20 -15.00
CA ASP A 750 10.21 -46.24 -16.39
C ASP A 750 9.34 -47.07 -17.38
N ALA A 751 8.51 -47.99 -16.86
CA ALA A 751 7.63 -48.83 -17.65
C ALA A 751 6.25 -48.22 -17.99
N ARG A 752 5.92 -47.00 -17.50
CA ARG A 752 4.63 -46.37 -17.70
C ARG A 752 4.67 -45.26 -18.74
N SER A 753 3.62 -45.20 -19.58
CA SER A 753 3.39 -44.04 -20.43
C SER A 753 3.20 -42.77 -19.57
N ILE A 754 3.53 -41.59 -20.12
CA ILE A 754 3.31 -40.32 -19.42
C ILE A 754 1.83 -40.12 -18.99
N ALA A 755 0.87 -40.60 -19.76
CA ALA A 755 -0.54 -40.58 -19.40
C ALA A 755 -0.84 -41.45 -18.15
N GLY A 756 -0.14 -42.57 -18.00
CA GLY A 756 -0.17 -43.39 -16.78
C GLY A 756 0.35 -42.70 -15.55
N VAL A 757 1.41 -41.90 -15.69
CA VAL A 757 1.99 -41.06 -14.61
C VAL A 757 0.98 -39.96 -14.21
N VAL A 758 0.37 -39.27 -15.16
CA VAL A 758 -0.68 -38.27 -14.89
C VAL A 758 -1.84 -38.88 -14.14
N ARG A 759 -2.24 -40.10 -14.51
CA ARG A 759 -3.34 -40.81 -13.84
C ARG A 759 -3.05 -41.18 -12.39
N THR A 760 -1.79 -41.48 -12.04
CA THR A 760 -1.40 -41.90 -10.68
C THR A 760 -0.94 -40.76 -9.80
N THR A 761 -0.14 -39.85 -10.31
CA THR A 761 0.51 -38.76 -9.56
C THR A 761 -0.25 -37.42 -9.72
N GLY A 762 -0.91 -37.23 -10.86
CA GLY A 762 -1.60 -35.98 -11.18
C GLY A 762 -2.68 -35.60 -10.15
N GLY A 763 -3.26 -36.58 -9.42
CA GLY A 763 -4.20 -36.29 -8.35
C GLY A 763 -3.58 -35.58 -7.14
N ALA A 764 -2.41 -36.02 -6.73
CA ALA A 764 -1.68 -35.36 -5.64
C ALA A 764 -1.20 -33.94 -6.07
N VAL A 765 -0.69 -33.83 -7.30
CA VAL A 765 -0.27 -32.54 -7.89
C VAL A 765 -1.46 -31.58 -8.00
N ALA A 766 -2.62 -32.06 -8.45
CA ALA A 766 -3.84 -31.22 -8.51
C ALA A 766 -4.33 -30.79 -7.12
N LEU A 767 -4.20 -31.67 -6.11
CA LEU A 767 -4.52 -31.31 -4.72
C LEU A 767 -3.56 -30.23 -4.18
N CYS A 768 -2.25 -30.37 -4.46
CA CYS A 768 -1.27 -29.35 -4.09
C CYS A 768 -1.61 -27.98 -4.71
N SER A 769 -1.93 -27.96 -6.00
CA SER A 769 -2.37 -26.73 -6.64
C SER A 769 -3.69 -26.19 -6.06
N LEU A 770 -4.65 -27.06 -5.76
CA LEU A 770 -5.93 -26.66 -5.15
C LEU A 770 -5.72 -26.02 -3.78
N THR A 771 -4.86 -26.58 -2.93
CA THR A 771 -4.55 -25.98 -1.61
C THR A 771 -3.84 -24.63 -1.73
N THR A 772 -2.97 -24.47 -2.71
CA THR A 772 -2.32 -23.22 -3.05
C THR A 772 -3.31 -22.18 -3.59
N ILE A 773 -4.20 -22.59 -4.51
CA ILE A 773 -5.29 -21.74 -5.03
C ILE A 773 -6.20 -21.29 -3.88
N ILE A 774 -6.57 -22.19 -2.95
CA ILE A 774 -7.36 -21.85 -1.76
C ILE A 774 -6.61 -20.78 -0.94
N GLY A 775 -5.30 -20.96 -0.72
CA GLY A 775 -4.48 -20.01 0.00
C GLY A 775 -4.54 -18.60 -0.61
N TYR A 776 -4.38 -18.47 -1.92
CA TYR A 776 -4.46 -17.18 -2.62
C TYR A 776 -5.90 -16.67 -2.73
N SER A 777 -6.86 -17.54 -3.01
CA SER A 777 -8.28 -17.15 -3.16
C SER A 777 -8.90 -16.64 -1.86
N SER A 778 -8.34 -16.99 -0.69
CA SER A 778 -8.79 -16.44 0.59
C SER A 778 -8.62 -14.92 0.68
N LEU A 779 -7.66 -14.38 -0.07
CA LEU A 779 -7.42 -12.93 -0.14
C LEU A 779 -8.47 -12.19 -0.98
N ILE A 780 -9.27 -12.91 -1.78
CA ILE A 780 -10.36 -12.31 -2.56
C ILE A 780 -11.52 -11.85 -1.66
N VAL A 781 -11.61 -12.41 -0.45
CA VAL A 781 -12.62 -12.03 0.54
C VAL A 781 -12.18 -10.79 1.34
N ALA A 782 -10.94 -10.33 1.20
CA ALA A 782 -10.43 -9.15 1.87
C ALA A 782 -11.18 -7.88 1.43
N ARG A 783 -11.19 -6.86 2.28
CA ARG A 783 -11.74 -5.53 1.97
C ARG A 783 -10.78 -4.67 1.17
N ASN A 784 -9.49 -4.96 1.26
CA ASN A 784 -8.45 -4.20 0.57
C ASN A 784 -8.31 -4.67 -0.88
N GLN A 785 -8.52 -3.77 -1.85
CA GLN A 785 -8.49 -4.05 -3.28
C GLN A 785 -7.12 -4.54 -3.78
N ALA A 786 -6.02 -4.10 -3.13
CA ALA A 786 -4.68 -4.56 -3.49
C ALA A 786 -4.48 -6.05 -3.17
N LEU A 787 -5.04 -6.52 -2.04
CA LEU A 787 -5.03 -7.94 -1.63
C LEU A 787 -5.88 -8.79 -2.56
N ILE A 788 -7.08 -8.30 -2.91
CA ILE A 788 -7.97 -8.98 -3.88
C ILE A 788 -7.23 -9.18 -5.20
N SER A 789 -6.62 -8.11 -5.74
CA SER A 789 -5.86 -8.17 -6.98
C SER A 789 -4.71 -9.17 -6.92
N PHE A 790 -3.96 -9.19 -5.81
CA PHE A 790 -2.89 -10.16 -5.59
C PHE A 790 -3.43 -11.59 -5.53
N GLY A 791 -4.50 -11.85 -4.77
CA GLY A 791 -5.11 -13.15 -4.63
C GLY A 791 -5.59 -13.71 -5.98
N VAL A 792 -6.26 -12.88 -6.79
CA VAL A 792 -6.75 -13.27 -8.13
C VAL A 792 -5.57 -13.57 -9.05
N LEU A 793 -4.57 -12.69 -9.13
CA LEU A 793 -3.41 -12.89 -10.01
C LEU A 793 -2.62 -14.13 -9.64
N ALA A 794 -2.34 -14.34 -8.35
CA ALA A 794 -1.62 -15.53 -7.89
C ALA A 794 -2.41 -16.83 -8.18
N ALA A 795 -3.73 -16.83 -7.92
CA ALA A 795 -4.58 -17.99 -8.25
C ALA A 795 -4.62 -18.28 -9.76
N LEU A 796 -4.69 -17.26 -10.62
CA LEU A 796 -4.61 -17.41 -12.08
C LEU A 796 -3.26 -18.00 -12.50
N GLY A 797 -2.15 -17.55 -11.88
CA GLY A 797 -0.82 -18.12 -12.10
C GLY A 797 -0.76 -19.61 -11.79
N GLU A 798 -1.35 -20.01 -10.66
CA GLU A 798 -1.42 -21.42 -10.23
C GLU A 798 -2.21 -22.28 -11.23
N VAL A 799 -3.40 -21.82 -11.62
CA VAL A 799 -4.25 -22.55 -12.60
C VAL A 799 -3.51 -22.69 -13.94
N ALA A 800 -2.86 -21.65 -14.41
CA ALA A 800 -2.11 -21.66 -15.66
C ALA A 800 -0.92 -22.62 -15.62
N CYS A 801 -0.13 -22.62 -14.55
CA CYS A 801 1.01 -23.53 -14.36
C CYS A 801 0.56 -24.99 -14.19
N LEU A 802 -0.51 -25.23 -13.44
CA LEU A 802 -1.10 -26.58 -13.32
C LEU A 802 -1.57 -27.10 -14.68
N ALA A 803 -2.28 -26.30 -15.45
CA ALA A 803 -2.76 -26.67 -16.78
C ALA A 803 -1.59 -26.95 -17.74
N ALA A 804 -0.54 -26.16 -17.72
CA ALA A 804 0.66 -26.40 -18.50
C ALA A 804 1.36 -27.73 -18.12
N ALA A 805 1.45 -28.03 -16.82
CA ALA A 805 2.12 -29.23 -16.30
C ALA A 805 1.30 -30.52 -16.50
N LEU A 806 -0.05 -30.47 -16.38
CA LEU A 806 -0.91 -31.65 -16.48
C LEU A 806 -1.48 -31.90 -17.89
N LEU A 807 -1.60 -30.87 -18.73
CA LEU A 807 -2.18 -30.99 -20.08
C LEU A 807 -1.12 -30.77 -21.18
N ALA A 808 -0.49 -29.57 -21.24
CA ALA A 808 0.39 -29.21 -22.34
C ALA A 808 1.64 -30.10 -22.39
N LEU A 809 2.38 -30.20 -21.29
CA LEU A 809 3.61 -30.99 -21.20
C LEU A 809 3.34 -32.50 -21.47
N PRO A 810 2.39 -33.18 -20.82
CA PRO A 810 2.14 -34.60 -21.06
C PRO A 810 1.62 -34.87 -22.50
N ALA A 811 0.81 -33.97 -23.07
CA ALA A 811 0.33 -34.14 -24.44
C ALA A 811 1.49 -34.13 -25.47
N VAL A 812 2.44 -33.20 -25.34
CA VAL A 812 3.62 -33.10 -26.20
C VAL A 812 4.51 -34.33 -26.04
N LEU A 813 4.74 -34.77 -24.79
CA LEU A 813 5.57 -35.96 -24.52
C LEU A 813 4.92 -37.24 -25.05
N ARG A 814 3.60 -37.43 -24.87
CA ARG A 814 2.86 -38.56 -25.41
C ARG A 814 2.86 -38.61 -26.94
N TRP A 815 2.71 -37.44 -27.56
CA TRP A 815 2.82 -37.31 -29.00
C TRP A 815 4.20 -37.75 -29.52
N ARG A 816 5.29 -37.38 -28.81
CA ARG A 816 6.66 -37.84 -29.15
C ARG A 816 6.83 -39.35 -28.93
N GLU A 817 6.27 -39.93 -27.85
CA GLU A 817 6.27 -41.36 -27.60
C GLU A 817 5.62 -42.12 -28.80
N LEU A 818 4.43 -41.73 -29.18
CA LEU A 818 3.70 -42.33 -30.32
C LEU A 818 4.43 -42.19 -31.66
N ARG A 819 5.20 -41.12 -31.87
CA ARG A 819 6.06 -40.98 -33.07
C ARG A 819 7.24 -41.94 -33.06
N ARG A 820 7.78 -42.27 -31.91
CA ARG A 820 8.89 -43.23 -31.76
C ARG A 820 8.43 -44.69 -31.79
N GLU A 821 7.18 -44.96 -31.44
CA GLU A 821 6.54 -46.26 -31.49
C GLU A 821 6.07 -46.62 -32.91
N ARG A 822 6.04 -45.65 -33.86
CA ARG A 822 5.80 -45.92 -35.27
C ARG A 822 7.12 -46.30 -35.92
N PRO A 823 7.21 -47.51 -36.59
CA PRO A 823 8.41 -47.96 -37.24
C PRO A 823 8.83 -47.03 -38.39
#